data_c277872f4ba3205564532fc5a69ea848
#
_entry.id   c277872f4ba3205564532fc5a69ea848
#
_cell.length_a   1.000
_cell.length_b   1.000
_cell.length_c   1.000
_cell.angle_alpha   90.00
_cell.angle_beta   90.00
_cell.angle_gamma   90.00
#
_symmetry.space_group_name_H-M   'P 1'
#
loop_
_entity.id
_entity.type
_entity.pdbx_description
1 polymer ?
#
loop_
_entity_poly.entity_id
_entity_poly.type
_entity_poly.pdbx_seq_one_letter_code
_entity_poly.pdbx_strand_id
1 'polypeptide(L)'
;MNRYILIGVVTIISSLAGVSAAYAQSTTLKGHVYTKDGKPAAHVNVLIKEIKRGTVSLEDGSFILENLKEGSYTLFISCIGLQSVERNVHCASNQVCEIDFTLKENETELQEVVVTGSKGLNDRRVSAGKVLIDPMDLPQSTTVIAKNILERQQTLRLSDALMNVNGVYVYGTTGGSQEEIGGRGYAFNNSNTFKNGARYNNAVMPEMSGLEKVEVIKGSAAVLFGNVAAGGVLNLVTKKPRFDQGGELSFRAGSYDLYKPAIDLYGPISKSIAYRVNTSFEKARSFRDEVSSERYYVNPSLLFKLGKKTDVLVEADYLQDKRTSDFGTAAIDYEIADLPRSRFLGASWSYYKTNQSTLTATTTHRINDNWKLNNILSFQQSNIELFGTTRPNASGQMVQSNGDWIRGLQRSKTNEKYYLAQLDLTGQFKTASMKHTLLLGADADRYITDADAFAYINSAIGNKNIYDTINVFDLAKYSQRNDIPNLTSTTLTHTPINRIGVYVQDLVALTEKIKLLAGVRFSYQETGGGYIYNYQNKTETKTDQLSDRAFSPRLGLVYQPTKDISIFSSYSNSFTLNTGTDVNLNPLAPSYIDQYEAGVKTELFGKMLSANITAYQIVNSNLAQMSLTDANGNSNNNANIKELAGEVTSKGLEFDLMSKPIHGFSFIGGYSFNETKYTKSNTYVVGSKLRYNPQHTANASIYYNFNDRGFLKGFNAGILGYYVGERVAGRSTRVQVPNDTYKLMPIPDYFQFDFSVGYTFHQLSLRAKLSNIFNQLSYYVHDDNSINPIAPRQISVTAAVKL
;
A
#
# COMPACT_ATOMS: atom_id res chain seq x y z
N MET A 1 -28.07 81.18 -26.12
CA MET A 1 -27.52 79.93 -25.83
C MET A 1 -28.59 78.83 -25.57
N ASN A 2 -29.74 78.88 -26.22
CA ASN A 2 -30.91 77.98 -26.01
C ASN A 2 -31.56 77.50 -27.31
N ARG A 3 -30.84 77.46 -28.45
CA ARG A 3 -31.43 76.96 -29.72
C ARG A 3 -30.73 75.79 -30.33
N TYR A 4 -29.57 75.37 -29.78
CA TYR A 4 -28.78 74.21 -30.29
C TYR A 4 -29.04 72.91 -29.53
N ILE A 5 -29.64 72.93 -28.34
CA ILE A 5 -29.96 71.78 -27.52
C ILE A 5 -31.21 71.03 -28.01
N LEU A 6 -32.14 71.71 -28.68
CA LEU A 6 -33.43 71.15 -29.15
C LEU A 6 -33.27 70.33 -30.47
N ILE A 7 -32.29 70.62 -31.32
CA ILE A 7 -32.06 69.91 -32.56
C ILE A 7 -31.30 68.64 -32.33
N GLY A 8 -30.40 68.59 -31.28
CA GLY A 8 -29.67 67.38 -30.94
C GLY A 8 -30.53 66.24 -30.33
N VAL A 9 -31.62 66.59 -29.63
CA VAL A 9 -32.53 65.60 -29.01
C VAL A 9 -33.52 65.03 -30.00
N VAL A 10 -33.96 65.74 -31.00
CA VAL A 10 -34.87 65.24 -32.04
C VAL A 10 -34.12 64.31 -33.03
N THR A 11 -32.85 64.54 -33.29
CA THR A 11 -32.06 63.65 -34.19
C THR A 11 -31.66 62.37 -33.51
N ILE A 12 -31.54 62.31 -32.18
CA ILE A 12 -31.26 61.06 -31.46
C ILE A 12 -32.52 60.21 -31.28
N ILE A 13 -33.72 60.81 -31.22
CA ILE A 13 -34.97 60.06 -31.10
C ILE A 13 -35.45 59.51 -32.47
N SER A 14 -35.06 60.08 -33.58
CA SER A 14 -35.37 59.52 -34.89
C SER A 14 -34.42 58.46 -35.39
N SER A 15 -33.25 58.27 -34.75
CA SER A 15 -32.32 57.15 -35.06
C SER A 15 -32.56 55.89 -34.22
N LEU A 16 -33.48 55.91 -33.26
CA LEU A 16 -33.86 54.77 -32.44
C LEU A 16 -35.15 54.03 -32.88
N ALA A 17 -35.78 54.51 -33.92
CA ALA A 17 -37.01 53.91 -34.46
C ALA A 17 -36.80 52.94 -35.64
N GLY A 18 -35.56 52.54 -35.90
CA GLY A 18 -35.17 51.65 -37.02
C GLY A 18 -34.40 50.37 -36.67
N VAL A 19 -34.37 49.99 -35.34
CA VAL A 19 -33.86 48.67 -35.00
C VAL A 19 -35.02 47.69 -35.16
N SER A 20 -35.14 47.11 -36.34
CA SER A 20 -35.91 45.90 -36.55
C SER A 20 -35.36 44.86 -35.62
N ALA A 21 -36.16 44.43 -34.61
CA ALA A 21 -35.85 43.27 -33.80
C ALA A 21 -35.70 42.06 -34.76
N ALA A 22 -34.50 41.77 -35.14
CA ALA A 22 -34.20 40.49 -35.72
C ALA A 22 -34.43 39.46 -34.62
N TYR A 23 -35.57 38.83 -34.60
CA TYR A 23 -35.84 37.64 -33.83
C TYR A 23 -34.78 36.64 -34.23
N ALA A 24 -33.77 36.47 -33.42
CA ALA A 24 -32.82 35.42 -33.59
C ALA A 24 -33.61 34.11 -33.54
N GLN A 25 -33.77 33.48 -34.71
CA GLN A 25 -34.36 32.15 -34.80
C GLN A 25 -33.54 31.19 -33.94
N SER A 26 -34.06 30.87 -32.77
CA SER A 26 -33.37 29.98 -31.83
C SER A 26 -34.09 28.65 -31.75
N THR A 27 -33.35 27.59 -31.78
CA THR A 27 -33.85 26.23 -31.56
C THR A 27 -33.43 25.74 -30.17
N THR A 28 -34.18 24.79 -29.61
CA THR A 28 -33.91 24.15 -28.34
C THR A 28 -33.66 22.68 -28.57
N LEU A 29 -32.55 22.17 -27.99
CA LEU A 29 -32.24 20.77 -27.96
C LEU A 29 -32.50 20.21 -26.54
N LYS A 30 -33.34 19.18 -26.44
CA LYS A 30 -33.65 18.50 -25.18
C LYS A 30 -33.67 16.99 -25.35
N GLY A 31 -33.65 16.26 -24.25
CA GLY A 31 -33.78 14.81 -24.27
C GLY A 31 -33.45 14.19 -22.90
N HIS A 32 -33.37 12.89 -22.86
CA HIS A 32 -33.06 12.15 -21.66
C HIS A 32 -31.83 11.26 -21.86
N VAL A 33 -31.10 11.03 -20.78
CA VAL A 33 -30.02 10.05 -20.75
C VAL A 33 -30.41 8.93 -19.80
N TYR A 34 -30.32 7.70 -20.28
CA TYR A 34 -30.63 6.48 -19.54
C TYR A 34 -29.40 5.60 -19.42
N THR A 35 -29.36 4.78 -18.41
CA THR A 35 -28.42 3.65 -18.30
C THR A 35 -28.98 2.43 -19.02
N LYS A 36 -28.16 1.41 -19.30
CA LYS A 36 -28.57 0.17 -20.01
C LYS A 36 -29.74 -0.56 -19.35
N ASP A 37 -29.93 -0.43 -18.04
CA ASP A 37 -31.02 -0.99 -17.26
C ASP A 37 -32.28 -0.10 -17.28
N GLY A 38 -32.31 0.93 -18.14
CA GLY A 38 -33.46 1.80 -18.36
C GLY A 38 -33.72 2.86 -17.27
N LYS A 39 -32.77 3.05 -16.33
CA LYS A 39 -32.89 4.09 -15.30
C LYS A 39 -32.38 5.44 -15.80
N PRO A 40 -32.95 6.55 -15.30
CA PRO A 40 -32.41 7.88 -15.59
C PRO A 40 -30.95 8.00 -15.16
N ALA A 41 -30.11 8.58 -16.03
CA ALA A 41 -28.71 8.84 -15.72
C ALA A 41 -28.52 10.32 -15.38
N ALA A 42 -28.39 10.61 -14.09
CA ALA A 42 -28.14 11.95 -13.57
C ALA A 42 -26.68 12.38 -13.75
N HIS A 43 -26.44 13.69 -13.86
CA HIS A 43 -25.11 14.31 -13.90
C HIS A 43 -24.23 13.86 -15.08
N VAL A 44 -24.82 13.51 -16.21
CA VAL A 44 -24.16 13.20 -17.46
C VAL A 44 -23.83 14.49 -18.21
N ASN A 45 -22.59 14.66 -18.63
CA ASN A 45 -22.20 15.80 -19.45
C ASN A 45 -22.70 15.62 -20.88
N VAL A 46 -23.39 16.62 -21.40
CA VAL A 46 -23.89 16.74 -22.77
C VAL A 46 -23.19 17.93 -23.41
N LEU A 47 -22.26 17.71 -24.32
CA LEU A 47 -21.45 18.74 -24.97
C LEU A 47 -21.71 18.78 -26.47
N ILE A 48 -21.93 19.95 -27.01
CA ILE A 48 -21.93 20.23 -28.44
C ILE A 48 -20.49 20.56 -28.86
N LYS A 49 -19.87 19.72 -29.68
CA LYS A 49 -18.44 19.85 -30.05
C LYS A 49 -18.13 21.11 -30.85
N GLU A 50 -18.97 21.47 -31.78
CA GLU A 50 -18.76 22.59 -32.71
C GLU A 50 -18.71 23.95 -32.01
N ILE A 51 -19.55 24.13 -31.00
CA ILE A 51 -19.66 25.42 -30.29
C ILE A 51 -19.12 25.37 -28.86
N LYS A 52 -18.59 24.23 -28.44
CA LYS A 52 -18.03 23.98 -27.08
C LYS A 52 -19.01 24.40 -25.95
N ARG A 53 -20.28 24.24 -26.19
CA ARG A 53 -21.36 24.55 -25.23
C ARG A 53 -21.98 23.26 -24.73
N GLY A 54 -22.20 23.15 -23.41
CA GLY A 54 -22.74 21.94 -22.82
C GLY A 54 -23.67 22.21 -21.66
N THR A 55 -24.34 21.16 -21.21
CA THR A 55 -25.17 21.08 -20.02
C THR A 55 -24.94 19.76 -19.31
N VAL A 56 -25.58 19.59 -18.15
CA VAL A 56 -25.51 18.33 -17.37
C VAL A 56 -26.93 17.83 -17.17
N SER A 57 -27.15 16.51 -17.30
CA SER A 57 -28.47 15.92 -17.07
C SER A 57 -28.91 16.05 -15.60
N LEU A 58 -30.17 16.28 -15.38
CA LEU A 58 -30.86 16.39 -14.07
C LEU A 58 -31.01 14.98 -13.44
N GLU A 59 -31.60 14.91 -12.24
CA GLU A 59 -31.81 13.64 -11.52
C GLU A 59 -32.76 12.68 -12.25
N ASP A 60 -33.69 13.21 -13.04
CA ASP A 60 -34.60 12.45 -13.90
C ASP A 60 -33.96 12.06 -15.25
N GLY A 61 -32.64 12.35 -15.45
CA GLY A 61 -31.94 12.12 -16.69
C GLY A 61 -32.17 13.15 -17.77
N SER A 62 -33.06 14.11 -17.59
CA SER A 62 -33.39 15.13 -18.59
C SER A 62 -32.25 16.14 -18.77
N PHE A 63 -32.07 16.65 -20.01
CA PHE A 63 -31.18 17.76 -20.32
C PHE A 63 -31.82 18.74 -21.29
N ILE A 64 -31.40 20.00 -21.27
CA ILE A 64 -31.83 21.04 -22.18
C ILE A 64 -30.69 21.98 -22.54
N LEU A 65 -30.61 22.34 -23.83
CA LEU A 65 -29.73 23.35 -24.40
C LEU A 65 -30.55 24.30 -25.28
N GLU A 66 -30.76 25.49 -24.76
CA GLU A 66 -31.58 26.52 -25.41
C GLU A 66 -30.73 27.47 -26.25
N ASN A 67 -31.38 28.27 -27.05
CA ASN A 67 -30.77 29.35 -27.87
C ASN A 67 -29.64 28.83 -28.81
N LEU A 68 -29.90 27.73 -29.47
CA LEU A 68 -29.02 27.19 -30.54
C LEU A 68 -29.44 27.77 -31.88
N LYS A 69 -28.51 27.93 -32.79
CA LYS A 69 -28.82 28.29 -34.22
C LYS A 69 -29.25 27.03 -34.98
N GLU A 70 -29.95 27.18 -36.06
CA GLU A 70 -30.20 26.11 -36.98
C GLU A 70 -28.86 25.51 -37.47
N GLY A 71 -28.77 24.19 -37.49
CA GLY A 71 -27.55 23.50 -37.91
C GLY A 71 -27.44 22.05 -37.48
N SER A 72 -26.41 21.41 -37.97
CA SER A 72 -26.03 20.06 -37.55
C SER A 72 -25.00 20.13 -36.45
N TYR A 73 -25.25 19.39 -35.35
CA TYR A 73 -24.42 19.38 -34.17
C TYR A 73 -23.98 17.96 -33.82
N THR A 74 -22.73 17.81 -33.42
CA THR A 74 -22.22 16.55 -32.84
C THR A 74 -22.30 16.63 -31.32
N LEU A 75 -23.23 15.87 -30.76
CA LEU A 75 -23.37 15.73 -29.31
C LEU A 75 -22.38 14.70 -28.79
N PHE A 76 -21.59 15.09 -27.85
CA PHE A 76 -20.71 14.21 -27.08
C PHE A 76 -21.26 14.06 -25.68
N ILE A 77 -21.71 12.84 -25.37
CA ILE A 77 -22.32 12.47 -24.09
C ILE A 77 -21.30 11.69 -23.29
N SER A 78 -20.94 12.16 -22.14
CA SER A 78 -19.95 11.51 -21.29
C SER A 78 -20.32 11.56 -19.81
N CYS A 79 -20.14 10.44 -19.16
CA CYS A 79 -20.27 10.30 -17.71
C CYS A 79 -19.23 9.33 -17.23
N ILE A 80 -18.77 9.56 -16.00
CA ILE A 80 -17.77 8.69 -15.38
C ILE A 80 -18.37 7.31 -15.14
N GLY A 81 -17.68 6.27 -15.57
CA GLY A 81 -18.13 4.87 -15.47
C GLY A 81 -19.08 4.43 -16.60
N LEU A 82 -19.42 5.31 -17.53
CA LEU A 82 -20.27 4.99 -18.68
C LEU A 82 -19.50 5.21 -19.99
N GLN A 83 -19.78 4.41 -21.01
CA GLN A 83 -19.21 4.60 -22.34
C GLN A 83 -19.72 5.90 -22.94
N SER A 84 -18.79 6.77 -23.32
CA SER A 84 -19.17 7.99 -24.04
C SER A 84 -19.78 7.67 -25.41
N VAL A 85 -20.80 8.43 -25.77
CA VAL A 85 -21.52 8.28 -27.03
C VAL A 85 -21.45 9.58 -27.82
N GLU A 86 -21.18 9.49 -29.13
CA GLU A 86 -21.29 10.59 -30.07
C GLU A 86 -22.46 10.35 -31.02
N ARG A 87 -23.26 11.38 -31.23
CA ARG A 87 -24.36 11.33 -32.17
C ARG A 87 -24.57 12.69 -32.86
N ASN A 88 -24.73 12.67 -34.17
CA ASN A 88 -25.08 13.86 -34.92
C ASN A 88 -26.58 14.08 -34.86
N VAL A 89 -26.97 15.32 -34.62
CA VAL A 89 -28.36 15.79 -34.65
C VAL A 89 -28.45 17.02 -35.57
N HIS A 90 -29.51 17.09 -36.36
CA HIS A 90 -29.81 18.27 -37.14
C HIS A 90 -31.00 18.99 -36.53
N CYS A 91 -30.79 20.23 -36.13
CA CYS A 91 -31.81 21.06 -35.53
C CYS A 91 -32.27 22.15 -36.49
N ALA A 92 -33.56 22.09 -36.91
CA ALA A 92 -34.16 23.09 -37.75
C ALA A 92 -34.61 24.32 -36.94
N SER A 93 -34.70 25.44 -37.64
CA SER A 93 -35.11 26.73 -37.05
C SER A 93 -36.51 26.67 -36.42
N ASN A 94 -36.64 27.26 -35.22
CA ASN A 94 -37.89 27.32 -34.45
C ASN A 94 -38.52 25.97 -34.06
N GLN A 95 -37.71 24.88 -34.03
CA GLN A 95 -38.16 23.56 -33.63
C GLN A 95 -37.45 23.09 -32.35
N VAL A 96 -38.10 22.24 -31.58
CA VAL A 96 -37.48 21.55 -30.46
C VAL A 96 -36.90 20.24 -31.00
N CYS A 97 -35.56 20.10 -30.91
CA CYS A 97 -34.91 18.85 -31.24
C CYS A 97 -34.94 17.94 -29.99
N GLU A 98 -35.47 16.76 -30.10
CA GLU A 98 -35.55 15.80 -29.01
C GLU A 98 -34.70 14.58 -29.35
N ILE A 99 -33.81 14.19 -28.40
CA ILE A 99 -32.90 13.07 -28.60
C ILE A 99 -32.54 12.40 -27.29
N ASP A 100 -32.79 11.10 -27.19
CA ASP A 100 -32.47 10.31 -26.01
C ASP A 100 -31.21 9.47 -26.23
N PHE A 101 -30.49 9.24 -25.15
CA PHE A 101 -29.27 8.45 -25.12
C PHE A 101 -29.38 7.31 -24.10
N THR A 102 -28.91 6.14 -24.49
CA THR A 102 -28.70 5.03 -23.56
C THR A 102 -27.19 4.76 -23.47
N LEU A 103 -26.65 4.97 -22.28
CA LEU A 103 -25.25 4.74 -21.99
C LEU A 103 -25.04 3.34 -21.41
N LYS A 104 -24.02 2.65 -21.89
CA LYS A 104 -23.58 1.37 -21.34
C LYS A 104 -22.51 1.62 -20.28
N GLU A 105 -22.43 0.75 -19.29
CA GLU A 105 -21.30 0.79 -18.35
C GLU A 105 -19.98 0.59 -19.11
N ASN A 106 -19.00 1.43 -18.77
CA ASN A 106 -17.67 1.32 -19.37
C ASN A 106 -16.81 0.39 -18.51
N GLU A 107 -16.89 -0.90 -18.74
CA GLU A 107 -16.10 -1.90 -18.03
C GLU A 107 -14.57 -1.70 -18.20
N THR A 108 -14.15 -0.95 -19.21
CA THR A 108 -12.75 -0.64 -19.48
C THR A 108 -12.24 0.49 -18.56
N GLU A 109 -13.08 1.43 -18.16
CA GLU A 109 -12.74 2.50 -17.21
C GLU A 109 -12.82 2.06 -15.75
N LEU A 110 -13.36 0.87 -15.45
CA LEU A 110 -13.34 0.30 -14.09
C LEU A 110 -11.92 -0.01 -13.57
N GLN A 111 -10.92 -0.01 -14.42
CA GLN A 111 -9.52 -0.08 -13.99
C GLN A 111 -8.92 1.29 -13.70
N GLU A 112 -9.48 2.41 -14.19
CA GLU A 112 -8.77 3.68 -14.08
C GLU A 112 -9.64 4.93 -14.25
N VAL A 113 -10.64 5.12 -13.46
CA VAL A 113 -11.06 6.48 -13.21
C VAL A 113 -10.82 6.81 -11.76
N VAL A 114 -9.74 7.50 -11.57
CA VAL A 114 -9.50 8.29 -10.39
C VAL A 114 -10.55 9.38 -10.32
N VAL A 115 -11.72 9.02 -9.84
CA VAL A 115 -12.65 10.02 -9.32
C VAL A 115 -12.10 10.45 -7.99
N THR A 116 -11.19 11.39 -8.07
CA THR A 116 -10.63 12.05 -6.92
C THR A 116 -11.75 12.69 -6.12
N GLY A 117 -12.00 12.19 -4.93
CA GLY A 117 -12.66 12.93 -3.89
C GLY A 117 -14.07 12.50 -3.47
N SER A 118 -14.80 11.69 -4.24
CA SER A 118 -16.21 11.43 -3.92
C SER A 118 -16.58 10.01 -3.51
N LYS A 119 -15.60 9.10 -3.34
CA LYS A 119 -15.86 7.69 -2.99
C LYS A 119 -15.68 7.42 -1.50
N GLY A 120 -16.72 6.86 -0.87
CA GLY A 120 -16.66 6.32 0.49
C GLY A 120 -15.82 5.05 0.61
N LEU A 121 -15.74 4.48 1.81
CA LEU A 121 -14.98 3.26 2.10
C LEU A 121 -15.47 2.08 1.25
N ASN A 122 -16.79 1.89 1.20
CA ASN A 122 -17.43 0.76 0.54
C ASN A 122 -17.68 0.97 -0.97
N ASP A 123 -17.30 2.13 -1.54
CA ASP A 123 -17.31 2.39 -2.98
C ASP A 123 -15.96 2.09 -3.66
N ARG A 124 -14.93 1.73 -2.88
CA ARG A 124 -13.55 1.57 -3.37
C ARG A 124 -13.21 0.09 -3.54
N ARG A 125 -13.33 -0.38 -4.77
CA ARG A 125 -12.93 -1.74 -5.12
C ARG A 125 -11.43 -1.93 -5.02
N VAL A 126 -11.01 -3.09 -4.53
CA VAL A 126 -9.59 -3.50 -4.51
C VAL A 126 -9.25 -4.28 -5.76
N SER A 127 -8.15 -3.91 -6.40
CA SER A 127 -7.63 -4.61 -7.58
C SER A 127 -6.85 -5.87 -7.22
N ALA A 128 -6.25 -5.91 -6.03
CA ALA A 128 -5.54 -7.08 -5.51
C ALA A 128 -6.43 -8.33 -5.37
N GLY A 129 -7.76 -8.17 -5.35
CA GLY A 129 -8.69 -9.30 -5.34
C GLY A 129 -8.69 -10.14 -6.63
N LYS A 130 -7.93 -9.78 -7.67
CA LYS A 130 -7.86 -10.39 -9.01
C LYS A 130 -9.19 -10.33 -9.77
N VAL A 131 -10.31 -10.24 -9.06
CA VAL A 131 -11.66 -9.99 -9.56
C VAL A 131 -12.21 -8.73 -8.91
N LEU A 132 -12.85 -7.87 -9.69
CA LEU A 132 -13.48 -6.65 -9.19
C LEU A 132 -14.82 -6.98 -8.52
N ILE A 133 -14.77 -7.30 -7.24
CA ILE A 133 -15.96 -7.51 -6.40
C ILE A 133 -16.30 -6.17 -5.72
N ASP A 134 -17.60 -5.86 -5.68
CA ASP A 134 -18.06 -4.70 -4.90
C ASP A 134 -17.72 -4.91 -3.42
N PRO A 135 -17.18 -3.91 -2.71
CA PRO A 135 -16.84 -4.07 -1.30
C PRO A 135 -18.01 -4.51 -0.42
N MET A 136 -19.25 -4.15 -0.76
CA MET A 136 -20.45 -4.61 -0.05
C MET A 136 -20.75 -6.09 -0.27
N ASP A 137 -20.21 -6.68 -1.35
CA ASP A 137 -20.36 -8.10 -1.70
C ASP A 137 -19.18 -8.96 -1.22
N LEU A 138 -18.11 -8.33 -0.76
CA LEU A 138 -16.88 -9.00 -0.34
C LEU A 138 -16.93 -9.34 1.15
N PRO A 139 -16.90 -10.62 1.57
CA PRO A 139 -16.92 -11.01 2.98
C PRO A 139 -15.52 -10.86 3.63
N GLN A 140 -14.95 -9.66 3.56
CA GLN A 140 -13.62 -9.34 4.08
C GLN A 140 -13.48 -7.83 4.27
N SER A 141 -12.68 -7.43 5.26
CA SER A 141 -12.33 -6.03 5.49
C SER A 141 -11.22 -5.57 4.53
N THR A 142 -11.44 -4.44 3.86
CA THR A 142 -10.48 -3.85 2.93
C THR A 142 -10.44 -2.34 3.10
N THR A 143 -9.27 -1.74 2.89
CA THR A 143 -9.10 -0.28 2.90
C THR A 143 -8.30 0.17 1.69
N VAL A 144 -8.73 1.23 1.04
CA VAL A 144 -8.03 1.83 -0.11
C VAL A 144 -7.68 3.29 0.21
N ILE A 145 -6.38 3.59 0.25
CA ILE A 145 -5.85 4.94 0.39
C ILE A 145 -5.59 5.48 -1.01
N ALA A 146 -6.49 6.32 -1.50
CA ALA A 146 -6.44 6.85 -2.85
C ALA A 146 -5.49 8.05 -2.97
N LYS A 147 -5.08 8.37 -4.20
CA LYS A 147 -4.16 9.44 -4.56
C LYS A 147 -4.47 10.78 -3.88
N ASN A 148 -5.74 11.18 -3.86
CA ASN A 148 -6.15 12.43 -3.22
C ASN A 148 -5.85 12.49 -1.72
N ILE A 149 -5.85 11.36 -1.01
CA ILE A 149 -5.44 11.28 0.40
C ILE A 149 -3.92 11.37 0.49
N LEU A 150 -3.19 10.61 -0.35
CA LEU A 150 -1.73 10.64 -0.41
C LEU A 150 -1.19 12.05 -0.67
N GLU A 151 -1.80 12.77 -1.61
CA GLU A 151 -1.40 14.14 -1.98
C GLU A 151 -1.75 15.16 -0.89
N ARG A 152 -2.97 15.11 -0.33
CA ARG A 152 -3.41 16.06 0.72
C ARG A 152 -2.57 15.93 1.99
N GLN A 153 -2.24 14.70 2.37
CA GLN A 153 -1.42 14.42 3.54
C GLN A 153 0.09 14.52 3.24
N GLN A 154 0.46 14.83 1.98
CA GLN A 154 1.85 14.90 1.54
C GLN A 154 2.66 13.68 2.00
N THR A 155 2.14 12.48 1.76
CA THR A 155 2.80 11.23 2.14
C THR A 155 4.19 11.14 1.51
N LEU A 156 5.18 10.81 2.31
CA LEU A 156 6.57 10.63 1.87
C LEU A 156 6.97 9.15 1.91
N ARG A 157 6.44 8.43 2.89
CA ARG A 157 6.70 7.00 3.14
C ARG A 157 5.40 6.20 3.17
N LEU A 158 5.51 4.90 3.06
CA LEU A 158 4.36 4.01 3.14
C LEU A 158 3.68 4.10 4.52
N SER A 159 4.46 4.24 5.58
CA SER A 159 3.96 4.48 6.94
C SER A 159 3.01 5.67 7.04
N ASP A 160 3.30 6.79 6.35
CA ASP A 160 2.41 7.96 6.33
C ASP A 160 1.02 7.61 5.75
N ALA A 161 0.99 6.80 4.69
CA ALA A 161 -0.27 6.34 4.10
C ALA A 161 -1.03 5.42 5.05
N LEU A 162 -0.32 4.51 5.73
CA LEU A 162 -0.89 3.50 6.61
C LEU A 162 -1.44 4.08 7.92
N MET A 163 -1.09 5.30 8.31
CA MET A 163 -1.76 6.02 9.40
C MET A 163 -3.27 6.20 9.17
N ASN A 164 -3.76 6.01 7.95
CA ASN A 164 -5.20 6.04 7.63
C ASN A 164 -5.87 4.67 7.75
N VAL A 165 -5.15 3.63 8.14
CA VAL A 165 -5.66 2.25 8.22
C VAL A 165 -5.61 1.80 9.66
N ASN A 166 -6.76 1.59 10.28
CA ASN A 166 -6.81 1.07 11.64
C ASN A 166 -6.26 -0.35 11.73
N GLY A 167 -5.70 -0.73 12.86
CA GLY A 167 -5.13 -2.05 13.10
C GLY A 167 -3.85 -2.34 12.33
N VAL A 168 -3.32 -1.37 11.56
CA VAL A 168 -2.04 -1.44 10.88
C VAL A 168 -1.09 -0.42 11.46
N TYR A 169 0.14 -0.82 11.75
CA TYR A 169 1.14 0.01 12.43
C TYR A 169 2.55 -0.36 11.99
N VAL A 170 3.45 0.61 12.11
CA VAL A 170 4.90 0.36 11.98
C VAL A 170 5.43 -0.05 13.33
N TYR A 171 6.05 -1.20 13.41
CA TYR A 171 6.66 -1.66 14.67
C TYR A 171 8.17 -1.53 14.67
N GLY A 172 8.82 -1.55 13.51
CA GLY A 172 10.28 -1.48 13.42
C GLY A 172 10.78 -0.81 12.15
N THR A 173 12.07 -0.56 12.12
CA THR A 173 12.80 -0.15 10.92
C THR A 173 14.13 -0.89 10.87
N THR A 174 14.49 -1.43 9.72
CA THR A 174 15.75 -2.14 9.53
C THR A 174 16.81 -1.18 9.00
N GLY A 175 17.72 -0.72 9.87
CA GLY A 175 18.80 0.20 9.48
C GLY A 175 18.31 1.47 8.78
N GLY A 176 17.04 1.85 8.96
CA GLY A 176 16.37 2.94 8.27
C GLY A 176 15.99 2.66 6.81
N SER A 177 16.28 1.48 6.24
CA SER A 177 16.04 1.16 4.83
C SER A 177 14.66 0.58 4.55
N GLN A 178 14.08 -0.12 5.50
CA GLN A 178 12.74 -0.72 5.42
C GLN A 178 11.88 -0.29 6.61
N GLU A 179 10.58 -0.23 6.38
CA GLU A 179 9.55 -0.08 7.41
C GLU A 179 8.95 -1.46 7.67
N GLU A 180 9.00 -1.90 8.92
CA GLU A 180 8.41 -3.17 9.35
C GLU A 180 6.98 -2.92 9.80
N ILE A 181 6.04 -3.41 9.01
CA ILE A 181 4.62 -3.15 9.17
C ILE A 181 3.95 -4.36 9.78
N GLY A 182 3.07 -4.13 10.74
CA GLY A 182 2.26 -5.15 11.37
C GLY A 182 0.77 -4.86 11.26
N GLY A 183 -0.01 -5.92 11.35
CA GLY A 183 -1.46 -5.83 11.41
C GLY A 183 -2.06 -7.08 12.03
N ARG A 184 -3.10 -6.92 12.85
CA ARG A 184 -3.79 -8.02 13.54
C ARG A 184 -2.85 -8.96 14.31
N GLY A 185 -1.74 -8.43 14.84
CA GLY A 185 -0.76 -9.19 15.60
C GLY A 185 0.33 -9.89 14.80
N TYR A 186 0.35 -9.76 13.48
CA TYR A 186 1.32 -10.40 12.59
C TYR A 186 2.07 -9.38 11.72
N ALA A 187 3.33 -9.69 11.40
CA ALA A 187 4.12 -8.88 10.49
C ALA A 187 3.65 -9.03 9.03
N PHE A 188 3.65 -7.93 8.29
CA PHE A 188 3.54 -7.93 6.84
C PHE A 188 4.95 -8.02 6.26
N ASN A 189 5.43 -9.24 6.07
CA ASN A 189 6.75 -9.47 5.50
C ASN A 189 6.73 -9.28 3.95
N ASN A 190 7.87 -9.52 3.31
CA ASN A 190 7.99 -9.41 1.85
C ASN A 190 6.99 -10.29 1.08
N SER A 191 6.53 -11.41 1.68
CA SER A 191 5.52 -12.27 1.04
C SER A 191 4.13 -11.64 1.00
N ASN A 192 3.87 -10.58 1.76
CA ASN A 192 2.58 -9.90 1.87
C ASN A 192 2.48 -8.60 1.06
N THR A 193 3.57 -8.22 0.35
CA THR A 193 3.58 -7.00 -0.47
C THR A 193 3.43 -7.36 -1.94
N PHE A 194 2.53 -6.65 -2.61
CA PHE A 194 2.21 -6.80 -4.03
C PHE A 194 2.29 -5.45 -4.73
N LYS A 195 2.57 -5.50 -6.02
CA LYS A 195 2.56 -4.33 -6.90
C LYS A 195 1.72 -4.65 -8.12
N ASN A 196 0.62 -3.91 -8.31
CA ASN A 196 -0.37 -4.18 -9.36
C ASN A 196 -0.87 -5.64 -9.37
N GLY A 197 -1.00 -6.27 -8.21
CA GLY A 197 -1.44 -7.65 -8.07
C GLY A 197 -0.37 -8.73 -8.27
N ALA A 198 0.84 -8.36 -8.71
CA ALA A 198 2.00 -9.24 -8.76
C ALA A 198 2.76 -9.21 -7.43
N ARG A 199 3.24 -10.35 -6.95
CA ARG A 199 4.10 -10.40 -5.76
C ARG A 199 5.33 -9.50 -5.95
N TYR A 200 5.61 -8.68 -4.96
CA TYR A 200 6.68 -7.71 -4.99
C TYR A 200 7.57 -7.86 -3.76
N ASN A 201 8.81 -8.25 -4.00
CA ASN A 201 9.79 -8.33 -2.92
C ASN A 201 10.27 -6.92 -2.58
N ASN A 202 9.86 -6.44 -1.42
CA ASN A 202 10.13 -5.08 -0.98
C ASN A 202 11.50 -5.01 -0.29
N ALA A 203 12.57 -4.99 -1.08
CA ALA A 203 13.94 -4.90 -0.56
C ALA A 203 14.28 -3.54 0.10
N VAL A 204 13.47 -2.53 -0.16
CA VAL A 204 13.61 -1.16 0.35
C VAL A 204 12.23 -0.49 0.41
N MET A 205 12.09 0.56 1.22
CA MET A 205 10.85 1.36 1.27
C MET A 205 10.40 1.78 -0.14
N PRO A 206 9.13 1.52 -0.54
CA PRO A 206 8.64 1.88 -1.85
C PRO A 206 8.61 3.40 -2.05
N GLU A 207 8.70 3.84 -3.31
CA GLU A 207 8.58 5.24 -3.66
C GLU A 207 7.10 5.62 -3.85
N MET A 208 6.66 6.62 -3.09
CA MET A 208 5.24 7.01 -3.05
C MET A 208 4.81 7.85 -4.26
N SER A 209 5.73 8.58 -4.90
CA SER A 209 5.41 9.48 -6.04
C SER A 209 4.87 8.74 -7.27
N GLY A 210 5.26 7.47 -7.44
CA GLY A 210 4.80 6.59 -8.52
C GLY A 210 3.45 5.92 -8.26
N LEU A 211 2.87 6.05 -7.06
CA LEU A 211 1.66 5.33 -6.68
C LEU A 211 0.39 6.14 -6.94
N GLU A 212 -0.63 5.46 -7.42
CA GLU A 212 -2.00 5.95 -7.57
C GLU A 212 -2.82 5.68 -6.30
N LYS A 213 -2.61 4.53 -5.66
CA LYS A 213 -3.26 4.14 -4.41
C LYS A 213 -2.49 3.04 -3.70
N VAL A 214 -2.76 2.91 -2.42
CA VAL A 214 -2.35 1.77 -1.58
C VAL A 214 -3.60 1.02 -1.16
N GLU A 215 -3.63 -0.29 -1.41
CA GLU A 215 -4.72 -1.17 -1.00
C GLU A 215 -4.26 -2.06 0.14
N VAL A 216 -5.08 -2.18 1.17
CA VAL A 216 -4.88 -3.09 2.29
C VAL A 216 -6.03 -4.07 2.33
N ILE A 217 -5.72 -5.36 2.18
CA ILE A 217 -6.65 -6.46 2.39
C ILE A 217 -6.30 -7.04 3.75
N LYS A 218 -7.17 -6.85 4.73
CA LYS A 218 -6.92 -7.32 6.10
C LYS A 218 -7.21 -8.82 6.20
N GLY A 219 -6.32 -9.54 6.90
CA GLY A 219 -6.44 -10.97 7.10
C GLY A 219 -5.98 -11.84 5.94
N SER A 220 -6.33 -13.14 5.97
CA SER A 220 -5.83 -14.12 5.01
C SER A 220 -6.31 -13.86 3.58
N ALA A 221 -5.37 -13.83 2.66
CA ALA A 221 -5.61 -13.77 1.22
C ALA A 221 -4.91 -14.95 0.48
N ALA A 222 -4.66 -16.05 1.18
CA ALA A 222 -3.89 -17.18 0.66
C ALA A 222 -4.51 -17.85 -0.56
N VAL A 223 -5.84 -17.87 -0.69
CA VAL A 223 -6.50 -18.36 -1.91
C VAL A 223 -6.01 -17.62 -3.15
N LEU A 224 -5.75 -16.33 -3.05
CA LEU A 224 -5.32 -15.52 -4.19
C LEU A 224 -3.79 -15.54 -4.39
N PHE A 225 -3.03 -15.69 -3.30
CA PHE A 225 -1.59 -15.38 -3.30
C PHE A 225 -0.70 -16.50 -2.74
N GLY A 226 -1.28 -17.59 -2.22
CA GLY A 226 -0.53 -18.71 -1.65
C GLY A 226 0.06 -18.38 -0.28
N ASN A 227 1.32 -18.68 -0.09
CA ASN A 227 2.04 -18.44 1.16
C ASN A 227 2.11 -16.94 1.48
N VAL A 228 1.21 -16.47 2.36
CA VAL A 228 1.14 -15.10 2.91
C VAL A 228 0.86 -15.16 4.41
N ALA A 229 1.46 -14.25 5.17
CA ALA A 229 1.24 -14.16 6.60
C ALA A 229 -0.20 -13.69 6.92
N ALA A 230 -0.66 -13.99 8.12
CA ALA A 230 -2.04 -13.80 8.56
C ALA A 230 -2.49 -12.33 8.68
N GLY A 231 -1.57 -11.39 8.86
CA GLY A 231 -1.90 -9.99 9.15
C GLY A 231 -2.68 -9.27 8.05
N GLY A 232 -2.41 -9.61 6.80
CA GLY A 232 -3.03 -9.01 5.61
C GLY A 232 -2.08 -8.87 4.44
N VAL A 233 -2.54 -8.24 3.39
CA VAL A 233 -1.81 -8.00 2.15
C VAL A 233 -1.82 -6.51 1.81
N LEU A 234 -0.66 -6.00 1.43
CA LEU A 234 -0.47 -4.66 0.87
C LEU A 234 -0.34 -4.75 -0.65
N ASN A 235 -1.12 -3.97 -1.38
CA ASN A 235 -0.98 -3.85 -2.83
C ASN A 235 -0.71 -2.39 -3.22
N LEU A 236 0.45 -2.17 -3.81
CA LEU A 236 0.91 -0.89 -4.31
C LEU A 236 0.46 -0.73 -5.76
N VAL A 237 -0.48 0.16 -6.01
CA VAL A 237 -1.00 0.38 -7.36
C VAL A 237 -0.31 1.59 -7.97
N THR A 238 0.41 1.38 -9.06
CA THR A 238 1.16 2.43 -9.76
C THR A 238 0.24 3.28 -10.63
N LYS A 239 0.67 4.51 -10.89
CA LYS A 239 0.04 5.40 -11.86
C LYS A 239 0.20 4.81 -13.28
N LYS A 240 -0.87 4.80 -14.09
CA LYS A 240 -0.90 4.18 -15.41
C LYS A 240 -0.77 5.20 -16.56
N PRO A 241 -0.28 4.79 -17.75
CA PRO A 241 -0.32 5.60 -18.97
C PRO A 241 -1.75 6.02 -19.34
N ARG A 242 -1.90 7.20 -19.93
CA ARG A 242 -3.19 7.78 -20.32
C ARG A 242 -3.13 8.29 -21.74
N PHE A 243 -4.28 8.33 -22.42
CA PHE A 243 -4.39 8.86 -23.78
C PHE A 243 -4.72 10.37 -23.83
N ASP A 244 -4.95 11.00 -22.71
CA ASP A 244 -4.92 12.46 -22.57
C ASP A 244 -3.51 12.91 -22.17
N GLN A 245 -3.08 14.05 -22.66
CA GLN A 245 -1.78 14.62 -22.34
C GLN A 245 -1.86 15.38 -21.01
N GLY A 246 -0.84 15.22 -20.17
CA GLY A 246 -0.74 15.95 -18.91
C GLY A 246 0.49 15.55 -18.11
N GLY A 247 0.60 16.15 -16.94
CA GLY A 247 1.71 15.87 -16.03
C GLY A 247 1.71 16.76 -14.81
N GLU A 248 2.73 16.56 -13.98
CA GLU A 248 3.00 17.37 -12.81
C GLU A 248 4.53 17.46 -12.60
N LEU A 249 5.01 18.67 -12.40
CA LEU A 249 6.35 18.92 -11.88
C LEU A 249 6.19 19.33 -10.43
N SER A 250 6.94 18.74 -9.52
CA SER A 250 6.88 19.08 -8.10
C SER A 250 8.25 19.17 -7.47
N PHE A 251 8.34 20.02 -6.46
CA PHE A 251 9.51 20.15 -5.62
C PHE A 251 9.10 20.23 -4.16
N ARG A 252 9.62 19.32 -3.34
CA ARG A 252 9.43 19.33 -1.89
C ARG A 252 10.73 19.71 -1.20
N ALA A 253 10.63 20.61 -0.23
CA ALA A 253 11.70 20.93 0.71
C ALA A 253 11.17 20.79 2.14
N GLY A 254 12.04 20.45 3.10
CA GLY A 254 11.62 20.29 4.47
C GLY A 254 12.75 20.26 5.47
N SER A 255 12.40 20.03 6.72
CA SER A 255 13.34 19.86 7.84
C SER A 255 14.42 18.84 7.49
N TYR A 256 15.60 19.03 8.05
CA TYR A 256 16.77 18.16 7.88
C TYR A 256 17.23 18.06 6.42
N ASP A 257 17.31 19.19 5.75
CA ASP A 257 17.80 19.31 4.38
C ASP A 257 17.10 18.35 3.41
N LEU A 258 15.80 18.13 3.62
CA LEU A 258 15.00 17.35 2.68
C LEU A 258 14.79 18.15 1.39
N TYR A 259 15.24 17.61 0.27
CA TYR A 259 14.98 18.09 -1.09
C TYR A 259 14.51 16.94 -1.97
N LYS A 260 13.34 17.13 -2.60
CA LYS A 260 12.74 16.09 -3.45
C LYS A 260 12.07 16.70 -4.68
N PRO A 261 12.78 16.91 -5.78
CA PRO A 261 12.18 17.11 -7.09
C PRO A 261 11.52 15.82 -7.58
N ALA A 262 10.38 15.96 -8.28
CA ALA A 262 9.70 14.87 -8.94
C ALA A 262 9.01 15.33 -10.22
N ILE A 263 8.91 14.41 -11.17
CA ILE A 263 8.31 14.61 -12.49
C ILE A 263 7.35 13.45 -12.75
N ASP A 264 6.15 13.77 -13.20
CA ASP A 264 5.14 12.81 -13.63
C ASP A 264 4.57 13.30 -14.97
N LEU A 265 4.89 12.62 -16.06
CA LEU A 265 4.45 12.98 -17.42
C LEU A 265 3.73 11.81 -18.06
N TYR A 266 2.62 12.08 -18.72
CA TYR A 266 1.86 11.08 -19.44
C TYR A 266 1.20 11.66 -20.69
N GLY A 267 0.92 10.78 -21.65
CA GLY A 267 0.23 11.19 -22.86
C GLY A 267 0.19 10.10 -23.93
N PRO A 268 -0.48 10.37 -25.05
CA PRO A 268 -0.48 9.48 -26.20
C PRO A 268 0.83 9.62 -26.99
N ILE A 269 1.41 8.48 -27.39
CA ILE A 269 2.40 8.41 -28.47
C ILE A 269 1.66 8.27 -29.81
N SER A 270 0.57 7.50 -29.80
CA SER A 270 -0.33 7.31 -30.93
C SER A 270 -1.76 7.03 -30.45
N LYS A 271 -2.71 6.81 -31.36
CA LYS A 271 -4.09 6.41 -30.98
C LYS A 271 -4.16 5.09 -30.22
N SER A 272 -3.12 4.25 -30.31
CA SER A 272 -3.06 2.92 -29.68
C SER A 272 -1.93 2.76 -28.67
N ILE A 273 -1.08 3.76 -28.49
CA ILE A 273 0.06 3.69 -27.57
C ILE A 273 0.06 4.94 -26.68
N ALA A 274 0.03 4.73 -25.38
CA ALA A 274 0.19 5.78 -24.38
C ALA A 274 1.40 5.50 -23.50
N TYR A 275 2.02 6.57 -22.99
CA TYR A 275 3.16 6.49 -22.09
C TYR A 275 2.88 7.17 -20.76
N ARG A 276 3.65 6.79 -19.74
CA ARG A 276 3.85 7.55 -18.52
C ARG A 276 5.27 7.38 -18.02
N VAL A 277 5.86 8.45 -17.54
CA VAL A 277 7.15 8.45 -16.86
C VAL A 277 6.97 9.17 -15.54
N ASN A 278 7.28 8.48 -14.45
CA ASN A 278 7.35 9.06 -13.12
C ASN A 278 8.80 8.95 -12.62
N THR A 279 9.38 10.04 -12.18
CA THR A 279 10.74 10.05 -11.63
C THR A 279 10.84 10.99 -10.44
N SER A 280 11.68 10.62 -9.47
CA SER A 280 12.00 11.47 -8.35
C SER A 280 13.44 11.27 -7.89
N PHE A 281 14.02 12.33 -7.36
CA PHE A 281 15.27 12.30 -6.61
C PHE A 281 15.00 12.81 -5.21
N GLU A 282 15.58 12.20 -4.19
CA GLU A 282 15.43 12.63 -2.81
C GLU A 282 16.80 12.64 -2.15
N LYS A 283 17.12 13.76 -1.52
CA LYS A 283 18.29 13.90 -0.64
C LYS A 283 17.81 14.48 0.67
N ALA A 284 18.23 13.85 1.76
CA ALA A 284 17.86 14.29 3.11
C ALA A 284 18.95 13.95 4.13
N ARG A 285 19.07 14.77 5.16
CA ARG A 285 19.63 14.36 6.44
C ARG A 285 18.54 13.78 7.32
N SER A 286 18.91 13.25 8.45
CA SER A 286 17.98 12.79 9.50
C SER A 286 18.01 13.76 10.69
N PHE A 287 17.03 13.61 11.57
CA PHE A 287 17.11 14.19 12.92
C PHE A 287 18.16 13.46 13.79
N ARG A 288 18.66 12.32 13.33
CA ARG A 288 19.76 11.58 13.92
C ARG A 288 21.07 12.17 13.42
N ASP A 289 22.01 12.37 14.31
CA ASP A 289 23.34 12.92 13.98
C ASP A 289 24.03 12.00 12.96
N GLU A 290 24.82 12.54 12.03
CA GLU A 290 25.57 11.80 10.99
C GLU A 290 24.73 10.94 10.03
N VAL A 291 23.40 10.89 10.16
CA VAL A 291 22.53 10.06 9.31
C VAL A 291 22.03 10.86 8.12
N SER A 292 22.22 10.29 6.92
CA SER A 292 21.76 10.88 5.66
C SER A 292 21.26 9.82 4.70
N SER A 293 20.49 10.25 3.69
CA SER A 293 20.00 9.37 2.64
C SER A 293 19.93 10.05 1.29
N GLU A 294 20.17 9.29 0.23
CA GLU A 294 19.95 9.66 -1.16
C GLU A 294 19.15 8.58 -1.85
N ARG A 295 18.07 8.99 -2.56
CA ARG A 295 17.19 8.06 -3.29
C ARG A 295 17.01 8.56 -4.71
N TYR A 296 16.99 7.65 -5.64
CA TYR A 296 16.67 7.88 -7.03
C TYR A 296 15.65 6.87 -7.51
N TYR A 297 14.60 7.35 -8.14
CA TYR A 297 13.50 6.53 -8.66
C TYR A 297 13.13 6.94 -10.07
N VAL A 298 12.90 5.94 -10.91
CA VAL A 298 12.32 6.13 -12.24
C VAL A 298 11.38 4.97 -12.56
N ASN A 299 10.19 5.32 -13.08
CA ASN A 299 9.17 4.34 -13.47
C ASN A 299 8.58 4.75 -14.84
N PRO A 300 9.16 4.29 -15.95
CA PRO A 300 8.56 4.39 -17.26
C PRO A 300 7.52 3.28 -17.45
N SER A 301 6.45 3.60 -18.16
CA SER A 301 5.43 2.63 -18.55
C SER A 301 4.81 2.95 -19.89
N LEU A 302 4.39 1.90 -20.61
CA LEU A 302 3.77 1.96 -21.93
C LEU A 302 2.51 1.10 -21.93
N LEU A 303 1.43 1.65 -22.43
CA LEU A 303 0.17 0.95 -22.66
C LEU A 303 -0.09 0.82 -24.15
N PHE A 304 -0.21 -0.41 -24.63
CA PHE A 304 -0.53 -0.76 -26.01
C PHE A 304 -1.96 -1.28 -26.09
N LYS A 305 -2.80 -0.64 -26.91
CA LYS A 305 -4.13 -1.16 -27.28
C LYS A 305 -3.99 -1.95 -28.59
N LEU A 306 -3.97 -3.28 -28.48
CA LEU A 306 -3.89 -4.19 -29.62
C LEU A 306 -5.31 -4.54 -30.09
N GLY A 307 -5.86 -3.68 -30.92
CA GLY A 307 -7.25 -3.74 -31.36
C GLY A 307 -8.22 -3.33 -30.22
N LYS A 308 -9.46 -3.87 -30.28
CA LYS A 308 -10.53 -3.51 -29.32
C LYS A 308 -10.55 -4.38 -28.05
N LYS A 309 -9.86 -5.51 -28.07
CA LYS A 309 -10.00 -6.55 -27.04
C LYS A 309 -8.76 -6.75 -26.18
N THR A 310 -7.59 -6.31 -26.59
CA THR A 310 -6.34 -6.62 -25.94
C THR A 310 -5.59 -5.36 -25.57
N ASP A 311 -5.29 -5.23 -24.27
CA ASP A 311 -4.41 -4.20 -23.75
C ASP A 311 -3.15 -4.87 -23.21
N VAL A 312 -1.97 -4.32 -23.52
CA VAL A 312 -0.69 -4.75 -22.98
C VAL A 312 -0.04 -3.55 -22.28
N LEU A 313 0.15 -3.67 -20.99
CA LEU A 313 0.83 -2.69 -20.18
C LEU A 313 2.23 -3.22 -19.84
N VAL A 314 3.26 -2.47 -20.20
CA VAL A 314 4.66 -2.75 -19.82
C VAL A 314 5.11 -1.66 -18.88
N GLU A 315 5.55 -2.05 -17.69
CA GLU A 315 6.03 -1.16 -16.63
C GLU A 315 7.43 -1.59 -16.22
N ALA A 316 8.35 -0.64 -16.16
CA ALA A 316 9.65 -0.85 -15.54
C ALA A 316 9.81 0.15 -14.39
N ASP A 317 10.59 -0.23 -13.38
CA ASP A 317 11.06 0.73 -12.39
C ASP A 317 12.47 0.41 -11.94
N TYR A 318 13.15 1.46 -11.54
CA TYR A 318 14.46 1.41 -10.91
C TYR A 318 14.43 2.30 -9.67
N LEU A 319 14.82 1.74 -8.56
CA LEU A 319 14.94 2.43 -7.28
C LEU A 319 16.34 2.17 -6.71
N GLN A 320 17.10 3.24 -6.52
CA GLN A 320 18.35 3.23 -5.76
C GLN A 320 18.11 3.98 -4.45
N ASP A 321 18.53 3.36 -3.36
CA ASP A 321 18.54 3.96 -2.03
C ASP A 321 19.91 3.76 -1.39
N LYS A 322 20.54 4.83 -0.95
CA LYS A 322 21.78 4.81 -0.20
C LYS A 322 21.61 5.67 1.04
N ARG A 323 21.89 5.11 2.19
CA ARG A 323 21.77 5.80 3.47
C ARG A 323 22.81 5.36 4.47
N THR A 324 23.08 6.21 5.47
CA THR A 324 23.81 5.79 6.67
C THR A 324 22.92 4.76 7.42
N SER A 325 23.47 3.59 7.77
CA SER A 325 22.69 2.59 8.53
C SER A 325 22.55 3.03 9.98
N ASP A 326 21.30 3.20 10.44
CA ASP A 326 20.97 3.59 11.81
C ASP A 326 20.07 2.53 12.46
N PHE A 327 20.60 1.84 13.46
CA PHE A 327 19.90 0.82 14.22
C PHE A 327 19.28 1.36 15.52
N GLY A 328 19.23 2.69 15.67
CA GLY A 328 18.53 3.35 16.76
C GLY A 328 19.34 3.60 18.00
N THR A 329 18.67 3.53 19.17
CA THR A 329 19.24 3.75 20.48
C THR A 329 19.51 2.43 21.21
N ALA A 330 20.16 2.49 22.36
CA ALA A 330 20.46 1.34 23.19
C ALA A 330 19.34 1.05 24.20
N ALA A 331 19.25 -0.19 24.63
CA ALA A 331 18.61 -0.58 25.89
C ALA A 331 19.66 -1.12 26.86
N ILE A 332 19.53 -0.79 28.12
CA ILE A 332 20.39 -1.25 29.22
C ILE A 332 19.50 -1.98 30.22
N ASP A 333 19.80 -3.22 30.51
CA ASP A 333 19.02 -4.05 31.43
C ASP A 333 17.50 -4.10 31.13
N TYR A 334 17.17 -4.09 29.79
CA TYR A 334 15.80 -4.06 29.26
C TYR A 334 15.04 -2.76 29.55
N GLU A 335 15.72 -1.67 29.84
CA GLU A 335 15.19 -0.32 29.88
C GLU A 335 15.77 0.50 28.73
N ILE A 336 14.95 1.38 28.14
CA ILE A 336 15.41 2.26 27.07
C ILE A 336 16.40 3.26 27.67
N ALA A 337 17.62 3.31 27.14
CA ALA A 337 18.63 4.26 27.61
C ALA A 337 18.15 5.71 27.39
N ASP A 338 18.26 6.53 28.41
CA ASP A 338 17.94 7.96 28.32
C ASP A 338 19.02 8.70 27.53
N LEU A 339 18.81 8.77 26.23
CA LEU A 339 19.73 9.40 25.29
C LEU A 339 18.99 10.48 24.49
N PRO A 340 19.68 11.56 24.09
CA PRO A 340 19.13 12.51 23.15
C PRO A 340 18.56 11.81 21.90
N ARG A 341 17.37 12.22 21.45
CA ARG A 341 16.73 11.65 20.25
C ARG A 341 17.65 11.67 19.01
N SER A 342 18.54 12.65 18.92
CA SER A 342 19.49 12.78 17.80
C SER A 342 20.69 11.84 17.92
N ARG A 343 20.96 11.26 19.06
CA ARG A 343 22.18 10.48 19.33
C ARG A 343 22.32 9.29 18.37
N PHE A 344 23.30 9.36 17.48
CA PHE A 344 23.68 8.27 16.60
C PHE A 344 24.79 7.42 17.24
N LEU A 345 24.62 6.11 17.23
CA LEU A 345 25.55 5.17 17.85
C LEU A 345 26.36 4.32 16.84
N GLY A 346 26.07 4.45 15.55
CA GLY A 346 26.81 3.76 14.49
C GLY A 346 28.12 4.44 14.14
N ALA A 347 28.77 4.00 13.06
CA ALA A 347 29.91 4.67 12.46
C ALA A 347 29.44 5.54 11.29
N SER A 348 29.96 6.77 11.14
CA SER A 348 29.55 7.73 10.10
C SER A 348 29.77 7.23 8.68
N TRP A 349 30.74 6.34 8.47
CA TRP A 349 31.04 5.70 7.19
C TRP A 349 30.10 4.53 6.87
N SER A 350 29.29 4.06 7.82
CA SER A 350 28.40 2.92 7.60
C SER A 350 27.32 3.24 6.57
N TYR A 351 26.92 2.22 5.82
CA TYR A 351 25.88 2.41 4.81
C TYR A 351 24.98 1.19 4.66
N TYR A 352 23.78 1.49 4.21
CA TYR A 352 22.82 0.55 3.65
C TYR A 352 22.51 1.01 2.22
N LYS A 353 22.83 0.17 1.24
CA LYS A 353 22.63 0.48 -0.18
C LYS A 353 21.77 -0.59 -0.82
N THR A 354 20.69 -0.16 -1.48
CA THR A 354 19.81 -1.05 -2.24
C THR A 354 19.63 -0.49 -3.64
N ASN A 355 19.82 -1.36 -4.65
CA ASN A 355 19.42 -1.10 -6.02
C ASN A 355 18.37 -2.14 -6.39
N GLN A 356 17.19 -1.70 -6.78
CA GLN A 356 16.09 -2.57 -7.15
C GLN A 356 15.58 -2.20 -8.53
N SER A 357 15.41 -3.20 -9.39
CA SER A 357 14.85 -3.08 -10.73
C SER A 357 13.67 -4.03 -10.87
N THR A 358 12.60 -3.58 -11.50
CA THR A 358 11.44 -4.40 -11.82
C THR A 358 11.03 -4.19 -13.26
N LEU A 359 10.64 -5.25 -13.95
CA LEU A 359 10.01 -5.22 -15.27
C LEU A 359 8.77 -6.10 -15.22
N THR A 360 7.61 -5.52 -15.52
CA THR A 360 6.34 -6.23 -15.51
C THR A 360 5.58 -5.98 -16.79
N ALA A 361 5.10 -7.05 -17.43
CA ALA A 361 4.18 -7.00 -18.54
C ALA A 361 2.83 -7.59 -18.11
N THR A 362 1.78 -6.79 -18.22
CA THR A 362 0.41 -7.20 -17.94
C THR A 362 -0.40 -7.19 -19.22
N THR A 363 -0.89 -8.35 -19.65
CA THR A 363 -1.78 -8.47 -20.81
C THR A 363 -3.19 -8.72 -20.31
N THR A 364 -4.13 -7.88 -20.73
CA THR A 364 -5.55 -8.05 -20.49
C THR A 364 -6.24 -8.31 -21.82
N HIS A 365 -6.83 -9.49 -21.99
CA HIS A 365 -7.59 -9.86 -23.17
C HIS A 365 -9.07 -10.07 -22.84
N ARG A 366 -9.95 -9.26 -23.43
CA ARG A 366 -11.41 -9.40 -23.33
C ARG A 366 -11.89 -10.41 -24.36
N ILE A 367 -12.17 -11.63 -23.93
CA ILE A 367 -12.71 -12.68 -24.81
C ILE A 367 -14.07 -12.22 -25.34
N ASN A 368 -14.92 -11.77 -24.42
CA ASN A 368 -16.20 -11.11 -24.67
C ASN A 368 -16.56 -10.18 -23.49
N ASP A 369 -17.77 -9.65 -23.44
CA ASP A 369 -18.23 -8.71 -22.40
C ASP A 369 -18.24 -9.34 -21.00
N ASN A 370 -18.31 -10.66 -20.88
CA ASN A 370 -18.42 -11.37 -19.61
C ASN A 370 -17.13 -12.09 -19.20
N TRP A 371 -16.19 -12.32 -20.11
CA TRP A 371 -15.00 -13.12 -19.88
C TRP A 371 -13.73 -12.37 -20.23
N LYS A 372 -12.79 -12.36 -19.31
CA LYS A 372 -11.51 -11.67 -19.43
C LYS A 372 -10.37 -12.58 -18.98
N LEU A 373 -9.29 -12.58 -19.74
CA LEU A 373 -8.03 -13.24 -19.43
C LEU A 373 -6.98 -12.19 -19.07
N ASN A 374 -6.37 -12.31 -17.91
CA ASN A 374 -5.22 -11.51 -17.50
C ASN A 374 -3.98 -12.40 -17.41
N ASN A 375 -2.88 -11.94 -17.97
CA ASN A 375 -1.57 -12.55 -17.83
C ASN A 375 -0.60 -11.52 -17.25
N ILE A 376 0.18 -11.91 -16.26
CA ILE A 376 1.25 -11.09 -15.67
C ILE A 376 2.55 -11.86 -15.77
N LEU A 377 3.55 -11.23 -16.40
CA LEU A 377 4.93 -11.67 -16.38
C LEU A 377 5.74 -10.62 -15.65
N SER A 378 6.47 -11.00 -14.62
CA SER A 378 7.28 -10.05 -13.84
C SER A 378 8.67 -10.60 -13.57
N PHE A 379 9.65 -9.72 -13.70
CA PHE A 379 11.02 -9.93 -13.28
C PHE A 379 11.42 -8.83 -12.31
N GLN A 380 12.05 -9.20 -11.21
CA GLN A 380 12.61 -8.27 -10.24
C GLN A 380 14.02 -8.70 -9.86
N GLN A 381 14.91 -7.74 -9.71
CA GLN A 381 16.25 -7.93 -9.18
C GLN A 381 16.55 -6.88 -8.13
N SER A 382 17.12 -7.31 -7.00
CA SER A 382 17.56 -6.43 -5.92
C SER A 382 18.99 -6.75 -5.53
N ASN A 383 19.83 -5.72 -5.45
CA ASN A 383 21.18 -5.81 -4.89
C ASN A 383 21.18 -5.01 -3.59
N ILE A 384 21.42 -5.69 -2.50
CA ILE A 384 21.36 -5.12 -1.15
C ILE A 384 22.75 -5.26 -0.53
N GLU A 385 23.31 -4.18 -0.04
CA GLU A 385 24.57 -4.18 0.68
C GLU A 385 24.47 -3.37 1.96
N LEU A 386 24.77 -4.01 3.08
CA LEU A 386 24.91 -3.40 4.39
C LEU A 386 26.38 -3.51 4.80
N PHE A 387 26.97 -2.40 5.22
CA PHE A 387 28.28 -2.40 5.85
C PHE A 387 28.35 -1.33 6.93
N GLY A 388 28.71 -1.74 8.13
CA GLY A 388 28.77 -0.83 9.27
C GLY A 388 29.11 -1.55 10.57
N THR A 389 28.92 -0.83 11.66
CA THR A 389 28.97 -1.41 12.99
C THR A 389 27.70 -2.22 13.26
N THR A 390 27.76 -3.19 14.16
CA THR A 390 26.60 -3.93 14.63
C THR A 390 25.59 -3.00 15.32
N ARG A 391 24.38 -3.46 15.46
CA ARG A 391 23.35 -2.78 16.25
C ARG A 391 23.67 -2.85 17.74
N PRO A 392 23.18 -1.89 18.56
CA PRO A 392 23.26 -2.01 20.01
C PRO A 392 22.67 -3.33 20.50
N ASN A 393 23.29 -3.90 21.51
CA ASN A 393 22.86 -5.16 22.14
C ASN A 393 22.79 -6.39 21.21
N ALA A 394 23.54 -6.38 20.10
CA ALA A 394 23.74 -7.59 19.32
C ALA A 394 24.31 -8.72 20.18
N SER A 395 24.12 -9.98 19.75
CA SER A 395 24.57 -11.15 20.51
C SER A 395 26.06 -11.04 20.86
N GLY A 396 26.35 -11.14 22.17
CA GLY A 396 27.71 -11.01 22.69
C GLY A 396 28.26 -9.58 22.76
N GLN A 397 27.44 -8.55 22.43
CA GLN A 397 27.86 -7.15 22.37
C GLN A 397 26.83 -6.26 23.09
N MET A 398 26.49 -6.64 24.33
CA MET A 398 25.55 -5.89 25.17
C MET A 398 26.15 -4.56 25.61
N VAL A 399 25.33 -3.52 25.64
CA VAL A 399 25.69 -2.25 26.27
C VAL A 399 25.72 -2.47 27.77
N GLN A 400 26.80 -2.06 28.43
CA GLN A 400 26.99 -2.22 29.88
C GLN A 400 26.20 -1.15 30.64
N SER A 401 25.94 -1.40 31.94
CA SER A 401 25.21 -0.47 32.80
C SER A 401 25.87 0.91 32.93
N ASN A 402 27.20 0.99 32.78
CA ASN A 402 27.94 2.25 32.75
C ASN A 402 27.94 2.96 31.37
N GLY A 403 27.22 2.39 30.38
CA GLY A 403 27.13 2.89 29.03
C GLY A 403 28.23 2.44 28.07
N ASP A 404 29.21 1.68 28.55
CA ASP A 404 30.29 1.17 27.66
C ASP A 404 29.74 0.09 26.72
N TRP A 405 30.11 0.19 25.46
CA TRP A 405 29.66 -0.75 24.41
C TRP A 405 30.78 -1.06 23.44
N ILE A 406 31.08 -2.34 23.28
CA ILE A 406 32.01 -2.85 22.29
C ILE A 406 31.24 -3.03 20.97
N ARG A 407 31.51 -2.16 19.98
CA ARG A 407 30.88 -2.27 18.66
C ARG A 407 31.58 -3.33 17.83
N GLY A 408 30.79 -4.22 17.26
CA GLY A 408 31.24 -5.16 16.24
C GLY A 408 31.12 -4.58 14.84
N LEU A 409 31.56 -5.38 13.86
CA LEU A 409 31.36 -5.12 12.44
C LEU A 409 30.33 -6.08 11.87
N GLN A 410 29.53 -5.59 10.96
CA GLN A 410 28.64 -6.39 10.12
C GLN A 410 28.77 -5.97 8.67
N ARG A 411 28.81 -6.96 7.79
CA ARG A 411 28.70 -6.76 6.36
C ARG A 411 27.86 -7.88 5.77
N SER A 412 26.93 -7.54 4.93
CA SER A 412 26.16 -8.48 4.13
C SER A 412 26.01 -7.93 2.73
N LYS A 413 26.03 -8.82 1.76
CA LYS A 413 25.73 -8.51 0.38
C LYS A 413 24.79 -9.58 -0.15
N THR A 414 23.64 -9.17 -0.63
CA THR A 414 22.60 -10.07 -1.11
C THR A 414 22.17 -9.64 -2.51
N ASN A 415 22.13 -10.58 -3.43
CA ASN A 415 21.53 -10.44 -4.74
C ASN A 415 20.28 -11.31 -4.78
N GLU A 416 19.15 -10.70 -5.06
CA GLU A 416 17.85 -11.36 -5.15
C GLU A 416 17.33 -11.27 -6.56
N LYS A 417 16.82 -12.38 -7.09
CA LYS A 417 16.15 -12.44 -8.39
C LYS A 417 14.80 -13.10 -8.22
N TYR A 418 13.78 -12.49 -8.76
CA TYR A 418 12.42 -12.99 -8.69
C TYR A 418 11.77 -12.99 -10.07
N TYR A 419 11.21 -14.13 -10.45
CA TYR A 419 10.49 -14.35 -11.70
C TYR A 419 9.09 -14.79 -11.37
N LEU A 420 8.08 -14.20 -12.00
CA LEU A 420 6.67 -14.53 -11.83
C LEU A 420 5.99 -14.66 -13.18
N ALA A 421 5.21 -15.73 -13.33
CA ALA A 421 4.19 -15.88 -14.38
C ALA A 421 2.85 -16.17 -13.70
N GLN A 422 1.82 -15.40 -14.03
CA GLN A 422 0.46 -15.53 -13.49
C GLN A 422 -0.55 -15.45 -14.62
N LEU A 423 -1.59 -16.28 -14.55
CA LEU A 423 -2.69 -16.31 -15.50
C LEU A 423 -4.00 -16.38 -14.74
N ASP A 424 -4.89 -15.43 -15.00
CA ASP A 424 -6.19 -15.30 -14.37
C ASP A 424 -7.31 -15.24 -15.43
N LEU A 425 -8.22 -16.19 -15.41
CA LEU A 425 -9.45 -16.14 -16.18
C LEU A 425 -10.59 -15.70 -15.26
N THR A 426 -11.21 -14.57 -15.56
CA THR A 426 -12.35 -14.06 -14.82
C THR A 426 -13.60 -14.08 -15.69
N GLY A 427 -14.73 -14.48 -15.13
CA GLY A 427 -15.97 -14.61 -15.88
C GLY A 427 -17.22 -14.33 -15.07
N GLN A 428 -18.23 -13.81 -15.74
CA GLN A 428 -19.57 -13.64 -15.17
C GLN A 428 -20.57 -14.44 -16.00
N PHE A 429 -21.37 -15.25 -15.33
CA PHE A 429 -22.40 -16.05 -16.00
C PHE A 429 -23.59 -16.30 -15.06
N LYS A 430 -24.64 -16.93 -15.57
CA LYS A 430 -25.80 -17.31 -14.77
C LYS A 430 -26.07 -18.81 -14.90
N THR A 431 -26.46 -19.41 -13.79
CA THR A 431 -27.02 -20.77 -13.74
C THR A 431 -28.40 -20.69 -13.08
N ALA A 432 -29.45 -20.89 -13.87
CA ALA A 432 -30.82 -20.53 -13.49
C ALA A 432 -30.94 -19.06 -13.04
N SER A 433 -31.39 -18.81 -11.80
CA SER A 433 -31.47 -17.43 -11.26
C SER A 433 -30.19 -16.94 -10.60
N MET A 434 -29.21 -17.78 -10.35
CA MET A 434 -27.97 -17.44 -9.66
C MET A 434 -26.99 -16.77 -10.61
N LYS A 435 -26.36 -15.68 -10.13
CA LYS A 435 -25.26 -14.99 -10.83
C LYS A 435 -23.94 -15.43 -10.24
N HIS A 436 -22.99 -15.79 -11.11
CA HIS A 436 -21.65 -16.20 -10.74
C HIS A 436 -20.63 -15.15 -11.13
N THR A 437 -19.63 -14.93 -10.29
CA THR A 437 -18.42 -14.17 -10.60
C THR A 437 -17.22 -15.05 -10.31
N LEU A 438 -16.78 -15.77 -11.35
CA LEU A 438 -15.77 -16.80 -11.28
C LEU A 438 -14.36 -16.25 -11.53
N LEU A 439 -13.41 -16.74 -10.76
CA LEU A 439 -11.97 -16.64 -10.97
C LEU A 439 -11.35 -18.02 -11.07
N LEU A 440 -10.68 -18.30 -12.16
CA LEU A 440 -9.77 -19.43 -12.31
C LEU A 440 -8.38 -18.89 -12.53
N GLY A 441 -7.39 -19.39 -11.81
CA GLY A 441 -6.04 -18.89 -11.98
C GLY A 441 -4.96 -19.91 -11.68
N ALA A 442 -3.79 -19.60 -12.22
CA ALA A 442 -2.55 -20.31 -11.95
C ALA A 442 -1.40 -19.32 -11.87
N ASP A 443 -0.46 -19.60 -11.00
CA ASP A 443 0.79 -18.86 -10.92
C ASP A 443 1.98 -19.79 -10.70
N ALA A 444 3.14 -19.35 -11.18
CA ALA A 444 4.42 -19.96 -10.91
C ALA A 444 5.45 -18.87 -10.66
N ASP A 445 6.25 -19.03 -9.63
CA ASP A 445 7.32 -18.10 -9.34
C ASP A 445 8.61 -18.82 -8.95
N ARG A 446 9.72 -18.16 -9.25
CA ARG A 446 11.06 -18.56 -8.81
C ARG A 446 11.76 -17.39 -8.15
N TYR A 447 12.18 -17.58 -6.92
CA TYR A 447 12.94 -16.62 -6.14
C TYR A 447 14.31 -17.19 -5.84
N ILE A 448 15.36 -16.45 -6.13
CA ILE A 448 16.74 -16.84 -5.93
C ILE A 448 17.41 -15.79 -5.05
N THR A 449 18.06 -16.25 -4.00
CA THR A 449 18.88 -15.42 -3.11
C THR A 449 20.32 -15.90 -3.17
N ASP A 450 21.23 -15.00 -3.53
CA ASP A 450 22.68 -15.15 -3.43
C ASP A 450 23.17 -14.25 -2.30
N ALA A 451 23.60 -14.83 -1.18
CA ALA A 451 23.99 -14.09 0.03
C ALA A 451 25.47 -14.34 0.36
N ASP A 452 26.29 -13.30 0.33
CA ASP A 452 27.67 -13.31 0.77
C ASP A 452 27.75 -13.06 2.29
N ALA A 453 28.48 -13.91 2.99
CA ALA A 453 28.91 -13.69 4.36
C ALA A 453 30.36 -13.18 4.40
N PHE A 454 30.68 -12.40 5.43
CA PHE A 454 31.99 -11.77 5.59
C PHE A 454 32.55 -12.01 6.98
N ALA A 455 33.87 -12.03 7.08
CA ALA A 455 34.62 -12.07 8.32
C ALA A 455 35.69 -10.97 8.34
N TYR A 456 35.83 -10.37 9.49
CA TYR A 456 36.95 -9.48 9.81
C TYR A 456 38.04 -10.29 10.53
N ILE A 457 39.19 -10.40 9.91
CA ILE A 457 40.32 -11.10 10.48
C ILE A 457 41.26 -10.03 11.06
N ASN A 458 41.25 -9.88 12.37
CA ASN A 458 42.23 -9.08 13.08
C ASN A 458 43.16 -9.98 13.89
N SER A 459 44.41 -10.15 13.41
CA SER A 459 45.42 -10.99 14.05
C SER A 459 45.77 -10.51 15.46
N ALA A 460 45.63 -9.22 15.75
CA ALA A 460 45.97 -8.64 17.06
C ALA A 460 44.97 -8.99 18.16
N ILE A 461 43.67 -9.25 17.80
CA ILE A 461 42.62 -9.54 18.76
C ILE A 461 41.94 -10.91 18.54
N GLY A 462 42.49 -11.74 17.72
CA GLY A 462 42.06 -13.12 17.50
C GLY A 462 40.70 -13.24 16.84
N ASN A 463 40.57 -13.08 15.54
CA ASN A 463 39.36 -13.34 14.71
C ASN A 463 38.01 -12.82 15.25
N LYS A 464 38.01 -11.79 16.07
CA LYS A 464 36.78 -11.18 16.58
C LYS A 464 36.35 -10.02 15.68
N ASN A 465 35.09 -10.02 15.24
CA ASN A 465 34.50 -8.93 14.49
C ASN A 465 34.26 -7.69 15.38
N ILE A 466 35.31 -7.23 16.08
CA ILE A 466 35.27 -6.05 16.95
C ILE A 466 35.82 -4.85 16.20
N TYR A 467 35.09 -3.75 16.23
CA TYR A 467 35.51 -2.49 15.62
C TYR A 467 36.19 -1.59 16.63
N ASP A 468 35.44 -1.11 17.64
CA ASP A 468 35.93 -0.23 18.68
C ASP A 468 35.08 -0.34 19.95
N THR A 469 35.36 0.53 20.92
CA THR A 469 34.55 0.70 22.12
C THR A 469 34.07 2.15 22.18
N ILE A 470 32.79 2.37 22.46
CA ILE A 470 32.25 3.70 22.76
C ILE A 470 31.53 3.67 24.08
N ASN A 471 31.26 4.85 24.64
CA ASN A 471 30.28 5.01 25.72
C ASN A 471 29.03 5.70 25.15
N VAL A 472 27.84 5.10 25.32
CA VAL A 472 26.61 5.61 24.70
C VAL A 472 26.16 6.94 25.33
N PHE A 473 26.52 7.20 26.60
CA PHE A 473 26.23 8.45 27.31
C PHE A 473 27.24 9.54 27.01
N ASP A 474 28.54 9.19 26.87
CA ASP A 474 29.64 10.11 26.59
C ASP A 474 30.49 9.57 25.44
N LEU A 475 30.21 10.04 24.21
CA LEU A 475 30.95 9.63 23.02
C LEU A 475 32.41 10.09 23.01
N ALA A 476 32.80 11.06 23.87
CA ALA A 476 34.18 11.53 23.97
C ALA A 476 35.03 10.68 24.91
N LYS A 477 34.44 9.78 25.71
CA LYS A 477 35.15 8.91 26.64
C LYS A 477 36.22 8.04 26.00
N TYR A 478 35.97 7.58 24.79
CA TYR A 478 36.91 6.75 24.02
C TYR A 478 37.22 7.42 22.67
N SER A 479 38.46 7.21 22.20
CA SER A 479 38.84 7.62 20.84
C SER A 479 38.10 6.76 19.83
N GLN A 480 37.23 7.40 19.03
CA GLN A 480 36.45 6.71 17.99
C GLN A 480 37.32 6.45 16.76
N ARG A 481 37.14 5.28 16.15
CA ARG A 481 37.75 4.92 14.88
C ARG A 481 36.93 5.50 13.72
N ASN A 482 37.63 5.96 12.67
CA ASN A 482 37.04 6.48 11.45
C ASN A 482 37.46 5.70 10.20
N ASP A 483 38.33 4.72 10.35
CA ASP A 483 38.79 3.87 9.25
C ASP A 483 37.69 2.87 8.86
N ILE A 484 37.66 2.54 7.57
CA ILE A 484 36.75 1.54 7.03
C ILE A 484 37.49 0.21 6.97
N PRO A 485 37.18 -0.75 7.83
CA PRO A 485 37.90 -2.04 7.85
C PRO A 485 37.68 -2.85 6.57
N ASN A 486 38.66 -3.62 6.20
CA ASN A 486 38.54 -4.57 5.10
C ASN A 486 37.99 -5.90 5.63
N LEU A 487 36.83 -6.33 5.16
CA LEU A 487 36.24 -7.62 5.47
C LEU A 487 36.37 -8.56 4.27
N THR A 488 36.78 -9.80 4.55
CA THR A 488 36.94 -10.84 3.53
C THR A 488 35.66 -11.65 3.39
N SER A 489 35.21 -11.89 2.16
CA SER A 489 34.11 -12.80 1.88
C SER A 489 34.50 -14.23 2.30
N THR A 490 33.64 -14.87 3.06
CA THR A 490 33.85 -16.23 3.57
C THR A 490 33.08 -17.27 2.79
N THR A 491 31.79 -17.05 2.61
CA THR A 491 30.89 -17.95 1.91
C THR A 491 29.89 -17.20 1.05
N LEU A 492 29.48 -17.83 -0.05
CA LEU A 492 28.31 -17.49 -0.84
C LEU A 492 27.28 -18.58 -0.63
N THR A 493 26.08 -18.20 -0.19
CA THR A 493 24.93 -19.11 -0.08
C THR A 493 23.95 -18.83 -1.19
N HIS A 494 23.73 -19.82 -2.06
CA HIS A 494 22.76 -19.79 -3.14
C HIS A 494 21.50 -20.56 -2.72
N THR A 495 20.36 -19.88 -2.61
CA THR A 495 19.10 -20.50 -2.16
C THR A 495 17.98 -20.20 -3.16
N PRO A 496 17.57 -21.18 -3.98
CA PRO A 496 16.40 -21.08 -4.82
C PRO A 496 15.12 -21.47 -4.07
N ILE A 497 14.01 -20.82 -4.40
CA ILE A 497 12.65 -21.17 -3.99
C ILE A 497 11.79 -21.20 -5.24
N ASN A 498 11.10 -22.31 -5.49
CA ASN A 498 10.14 -22.46 -6.58
C ASN A 498 8.75 -22.62 -5.99
N ARG A 499 7.75 -21.91 -6.54
CA ARG A 499 6.36 -22.02 -6.11
C ARG A 499 5.45 -22.19 -7.31
N ILE A 500 4.41 -23.01 -7.14
CA ILE A 500 3.35 -23.19 -8.11
C ILE A 500 2.03 -23.17 -7.37
N GLY A 501 1.03 -22.48 -7.93
CA GLY A 501 -0.30 -22.44 -7.38
C GLY A 501 -1.37 -22.52 -8.46
N VAL A 502 -2.46 -23.21 -8.14
CA VAL A 502 -3.67 -23.27 -8.95
C VAL A 502 -4.86 -22.98 -8.03
N TYR A 503 -5.76 -22.13 -8.46
CA TYR A 503 -6.88 -21.70 -7.63
C TYR A 503 -8.15 -21.46 -8.41
N VAL A 504 -9.25 -21.65 -7.70
CA VAL A 504 -10.59 -21.32 -8.15
C VAL A 504 -11.31 -20.57 -7.05
N GLN A 505 -12.06 -19.54 -7.41
CA GLN A 505 -12.94 -18.82 -6.51
C GLN A 505 -14.21 -18.40 -7.26
N ASP A 506 -15.37 -18.58 -6.65
CA ASP A 506 -16.65 -18.12 -7.19
C ASP A 506 -17.43 -17.33 -6.14
N LEU A 507 -17.91 -16.16 -6.55
CA LEU A 507 -18.92 -15.43 -5.80
C LEU A 507 -20.28 -15.67 -6.44
N VAL A 508 -21.11 -16.44 -5.76
CA VAL A 508 -22.43 -16.83 -6.22
C VAL A 508 -23.50 -15.97 -5.53
N ALA A 509 -24.22 -15.17 -6.29
CA ALA A 509 -25.42 -14.50 -5.80
C ALA A 509 -26.59 -15.50 -5.86
N LEU A 510 -26.87 -16.15 -4.73
CA LEU A 510 -27.97 -17.11 -4.57
C LEU A 510 -29.32 -16.40 -4.72
N THR A 511 -29.43 -15.19 -4.15
CA THR A 511 -30.52 -14.25 -4.30
C THR A 511 -29.94 -12.84 -4.44
N GLU A 512 -30.80 -11.82 -4.61
CA GLU A 512 -30.34 -10.43 -4.56
C GLU A 512 -29.75 -10.02 -3.20
N LYS A 513 -30.13 -10.71 -2.13
CA LYS A 513 -29.72 -10.42 -0.74
C LYS A 513 -28.68 -11.36 -0.17
N ILE A 514 -28.52 -12.56 -0.71
CA ILE A 514 -27.63 -13.58 -0.16
C ILE A 514 -26.61 -13.96 -1.20
N LYS A 515 -25.33 -13.84 -0.82
CA LYS A 515 -24.19 -14.21 -1.68
C LYS A 515 -23.25 -15.14 -0.92
N LEU A 516 -22.72 -16.11 -1.64
CA LEU A 516 -21.77 -17.10 -1.13
C LEU A 516 -20.46 -16.93 -1.92
N LEU A 517 -19.37 -16.71 -1.23
CA LEU A 517 -18.01 -16.78 -1.77
C LEU A 517 -17.42 -18.13 -1.39
N ALA A 518 -16.98 -18.89 -2.36
CA ALA A 518 -16.26 -20.13 -2.12
C ALA A 518 -15.01 -20.18 -2.99
N GLY A 519 -13.92 -20.66 -2.45
CA GLY A 519 -12.66 -20.79 -3.19
C GLY A 519 -11.71 -21.77 -2.54
N VAL A 520 -10.80 -22.30 -3.33
CA VAL A 520 -9.71 -23.14 -2.88
C VAL A 520 -8.48 -22.91 -3.76
N ARG A 521 -7.32 -22.98 -3.14
CA ARG A 521 -6.02 -22.97 -3.81
C ARG A 521 -5.23 -24.21 -3.41
N PHE A 522 -4.64 -24.86 -4.39
CA PHE A 522 -3.53 -25.76 -4.19
C PHE A 522 -2.23 -25.00 -4.37
N SER A 523 -1.30 -25.14 -3.44
CA SER A 523 0.04 -24.56 -3.48
C SER A 523 1.09 -25.64 -3.28
N TYR A 524 2.12 -25.58 -4.11
CA TYR A 524 3.36 -26.35 -3.97
C TYR A 524 4.53 -25.38 -3.84
N GLN A 525 5.40 -25.63 -2.88
CA GLN A 525 6.65 -24.86 -2.71
C GLN A 525 7.81 -25.82 -2.51
N GLU A 526 8.92 -25.49 -3.17
CA GLU A 526 10.19 -26.14 -3.05
C GLU A 526 11.23 -25.11 -2.63
N THR A 527 12.01 -25.43 -1.61
CA THR A 527 13.03 -24.53 -1.04
C THR A 527 14.34 -25.32 -0.89
N GLY A 528 15.47 -24.71 -1.22
CA GLY A 528 16.77 -25.35 -1.17
C GLY A 528 17.15 -26.05 -2.47
N GLY A 529 18.01 -27.07 -2.40
CA GLY A 529 18.66 -27.64 -3.59
C GLY A 529 19.65 -26.66 -4.23
N GLY A 530 20.15 -25.70 -3.45
CA GLY A 530 21.19 -24.76 -3.83
C GLY A 530 22.58 -25.23 -3.38
N TYR A 531 23.44 -24.26 -3.06
CA TYR A 531 24.79 -24.58 -2.60
C TYR A 531 25.35 -23.50 -1.69
N ILE A 532 26.34 -23.89 -0.89
CA ILE A 532 27.23 -23.00 -0.14
C ILE A 532 28.61 -23.10 -0.74
N TYR A 533 29.11 -22.01 -1.32
CA TYR A 533 30.47 -21.92 -1.82
C TYR A 533 31.38 -21.27 -0.77
N ASN A 534 32.42 -21.95 -0.37
CA ASN A 534 33.43 -21.44 0.55
C ASN A 534 34.58 -20.80 -0.25
N TYR A 535 34.79 -19.50 -0.10
CA TYR A 535 35.82 -18.76 -0.84
C TYR A 535 37.23 -19.11 -0.45
N GLN A 536 37.48 -19.52 0.80
CA GLN A 536 38.81 -19.85 1.30
C GLN A 536 39.29 -21.18 0.76
N ASN A 537 38.44 -22.20 0.86
CA ASN A 537 38.78 -23.57 0.45
C ASN A 537 38.43 -23.84 -1.02
N LYS A 538 37.72 -22.93 -1.67
CA LYS A 538 37.17 -23.08 -3.03
C LYS A 538 36.33 -24.36 -3.18
N THR A 539 35.54 -24.67 -2.15
CA THR A 539 34.68 -25.85 -2.12
C THR A 539 33.24 -25.47 -2.22
N GLU A 540 32.45 -26.32 -2.85
CA GLU A 540 30.99 -26.19 -2.94
C GLU A 540 30.34 -27.33 -2.18
N THR A 541 29.37 -26.99 -1.32
CA THR A 541 28.56 -27.97 -0.59
C THR A 541 27.10 -27.75 -0.99
N LYS A 542 26.42 -28.77 -1.49
CA LYS A 542 25.03 -28.72 -1.82
C LYS A 542 24.19 -28.63 -0.56
N THR A 543 23.09 -27.87 -0.64
CA THR A 543 22.08 -27.78 0.43
C THR A 543 20.95 -28.73 0.14
N ASP A 544 20.31 -29.21 1.19
CA ASP A 544 19.13 -30.06 1.07
C ASP A 544 17.97 -29.30 0.41
N GLN A 545 17.14 -30.07 -0.28
CA GLN A 545 15.92 -29.60 -0.90
C GLN A 545 14.72 -30.07 -0.10
N LEU A 546 13.86 -29.12 0.27
CA LEU A 546 12.62 -29.39 0.99
C LEU A 546 11.44 -28.98 0.11
N SER A 547 10.37 -29.77 0.13
CA SER A 547 9.14 -29.43 -0.58
C SER A 547 7.93 -29.66 0.30
N ASP A 548 6.94 -28.76 0.14
CA ASP A 548 5.67 -28.83 0.83
C ASP A 548 4.52 -28.48 -0.10
N ARG A 549 3.35 -28.96 0.28
CA ARG A 549 2.09 -28.69 -0.42
C ARG A 549 0.97 -28.39 0.58
N ALA A 550 0.09 -27.49 0.21
CA ALA A 550 -1.05 -27.15 1.04
C ALA A 550 -2.26 -26.78 0.20
N PHE A 551 -3.44 -27.04 0.78
CA PHE A 551 -4.70 -26.51 0.29
C PHE A 551 -5.14 -25.36 1.21
N SER A 552 -5.52 -24.25 0.60
CA SER A 552 -6.03 -23.06 1.31
C SER A 552 -7.48 -22.81 0.90
N PRO A 553 -8.47 -23.35 1.64
CA PRO A 553 -9.87 -23.07 1.41
C PRO A 553 -10.26 -21.68 1.90
N ARG A 554 -11.32 -21.12 1.29
CA ARG A 554 -11.99 -19.89 1.70
C ARG A 554 -13.49 -20.05 1.51
N LEU A 555 -14.24 -19.66 2.52
CA LEU A 555 -15.70 -19.58 2.48
C LEU A 555 -16.16 -18.25 3.04
N GLY A 556 -17.21 -17.68 2.48
CA GLY A 556 -17.77 -16.43 2.98
C GLY A 556 -19.24 -16.31 2.63
N LEU A 557 -20.02 -15.86 3.58
CA LEU A 557 -21.44 -15.58 3.42
C LEU A 557 -21.67 -14.08 3.57
N VAL A 558 -22.46 -13.52 2.66
CA VAL A 558 -22.90 -12.12 2.71
C VAL A 558 -24.42 -12.08 2.68
N TYR A 559 -24.99 -11.37 3.63
CA TYR A 559 -26.42 -11.08 3.69
C TYR A 559 -26.65 -9.56 3.63
N GLN A 560 -27.37 -9.12 2.62
CA GLN A 560 -27.71 -7.71 2.39
C GLN A 560 -29.22 -7.51 2.59
N PRO A 561 -29.68 -7.19 3.83
CA PRO A 561 -31.10 -6.90 4.06
C PRO A 561 -31.58 -5.70 3.22
N THR A 562 -30.69 -4.72 3.03
CA THR A 562 -30.85 -3.56 2.16
C THR A 562 -29.62 -3.36 1.30
N LYS A 563 -29.65 -2.46 0.30
CA LYS A 563 -28.49 -2.10 -0.53
C LYS A 563 -27.39 -1.36 0.26
N ASP A 564 -27.75 -0.81 1.41
CA ASP A 564 -26.87 0.03 2.24
C ASP A 564 -26.33 -0.70 3.46
N ILE A 565 -26.73 -1.96 3.70
CA ILE A 565 -26.26 -2.78 4.82
C ILE A 565 -25.83 -4.15 4.30
N SER A 566 -24.60 -4.53 4.65
CA SER A 566 -24.02 -5.84 4.34
C SER A 566 -23.51 -6.49 5.61
N ILE A 567 -24.04 -7.64 5.97
CA ILE A 567 -23.58 -8.47 7.08
C ILE A 567 -22.83 -9.63 6.48
N PHE A 568 -21.65 -9.92 6.98
CA PHE A 568 -20.82 -10.98 6.44
C PHE A 568 -20.18 -11.84 7.52
N SER A 569 -19.89 -13.07 7.15
CA SER A 569 -18.99 -13.96 7.88
C SER A 569 -18.08 -14.68 6.91
N SER A 570 -16.86 -14.98 7.31
CA SER A 570 -15.91 -15.73 6.49
C SER A 570 -14.98 -16.61 7.30
N TYR A 571 -14.55 -17.69 6.65
CA TYR A 571 -13.46 -18.55 7.04
C TYR A 571 -12.41 -18.55 5.93
N SER A 572 -11.15 -18.49 6.29
CA SER A 572 -10.04 -18.65 5.36
C SER A 572 -8.85 -19.30 6.06
N ASN A 573 -8.12 -20.11 5.31
CA ASN A 573 -6.92 -20.78 5.77
C ASN A 573 -5.71 -20.30 4.95
N SER A 574 -4.57 -20.18 5.59
CA SER A 574 -3.27 -20.03 4.96
C SER A 574 -2.24 -20.93 5.65
N PHE A 575 -1.04 -20.97 5.10
CA PHE A 575 0.04 -21.77 5.64
C PHE A 575 1.37 -21.04 5.54
N THR A 576 2.31 -21.42 6.40
CA THR A 576 3.72 -21.04 6.30
C THR A 576 4.59 -22.26 6.51
N LEU A 577 5.71 -22.32 5.80
CA LEU A 577 6.63 -23.46 5.94
C LEU A 577 7.41 -23.35 7.24
N ASN A 578 7.55 -24.45 7.93
CA ASN A 578 8.44 -24.61 9.07
C ASN A 578 9.86 -24.98 8.58
N THR A 579 10.85 -24.57 9.34
CA THR A 579 12.26 -24.92 9.12
C THR A 579 12.78 -25.81 10.23
N GLY A 580 13.71 -26.68 9.91
CA GLY A 580 14.27 -27.67 10.83
C GLY A 580 13.67 -29.05 10.63
N THR A 581 14.02 -29.99 11.48
CA THR A 581 13.59 -31.39 11.43
C THR A 581 13.01 -31.82 12.78
N ASP A 582 12.21 -32.86 12.78
CA ASP A 582 11.81 -33.53 14.02
C ASP A 582 12.99 -34.32 14.63
N VAL A 583 12.77 -34.96 15.75
CA VAL A 583 13.78 -35.78 16.45
C VAL A 583 14.28 -36.96 15.61
N ASN A 584 13.55 -37.39 14.60
CA ASN A 584 13.90 -38.45 13.66
C ASN A 584 14.52 -37.92 12.36
N LEU A 585 14.86 -36.64 12.32
CA LEU A 585 15.39 -35.91 11.15
C LEU A 585 14.44 -35.79 9.96
N ASN A 586 13.13 -35.99 10.16
CA ASN A 586 12.12 -35.75 9.14
C ASN A 586 11.81 -34.25 9.03
N PRO A 587 11.54 -33.73 7.82
CA PRO A 587 11.03 -32.38 7.63
C PRO A 587 9.72 -32.15 8.42
N LEU A 588 9.56 -30.96 8.98
CA LEU A 588 8.36 -30.58 9.72
C LEU A 588 7.22 -30.20 8.77
N ALA A 589 5.99 -30.60 9.11
CA ALA A 589 4.81 -30.12 8.41
C ALA A 589 4.64 -28.60 8.54
N PRO A 590 3.95 -27.94 7.58
CA PRO A 590 3.67 -26.52 7.65
C PRO A 590 2.89 -26.11 8.88
N SER A 591 3.06 -24.85 9.32
CA SER A 591 2.12 -24.18 10.21
C SER A 591 0.85 -23.81 9.43
N TYR A 592 -0.30 -23.93 10.07
CA TYR A 592 -1.59 -23.54 9.50
C TYR A 592 -2.15 -22.33 10.22
N ILE A 593 -2.73 -21.43 9.45
CA ILE A 593 -3.31 -20.18 9.94
C ILE A 593 -4.79 -20.20 9.58
N ASP A 594 -5.64 -20.45 10.56
CA ASP A 594 -7.08 -20.41 10.43
C ASP A 594 -7.60 -19.04 10.85
N GLN A 595 -8.39 -18.41 10.01
CA GLN A 595 -9.01 -17.13 10.29
C GLN A 595 -10.51 -17.20 10.15
N TYR A 596 -11.18 -16.69 11.19
CA TYR A 596 -12.62 -16.44 11.24
C TYR A 596 -12.86 -14.96 11.32
N GLU A 597 -13.78 -14.46 10.53
CA GLU A 597 -14.12 -13.04 10.48
C GLU A 597 -15.63 -12.88 10.35
N ALA A 598 -16.21 -11.92 11.08
CA ALA A 598 -17.59 -11.51 10.94
C ALA A 598 -17.72 -10.00 11.07
N GLY A 599 -18.59 -9.39 10.29
CA GLY A 599 -18.71 -7.94 10.31
C GLY A 599 -19.97 -7.40 9.65
N VAL A 600 -20.13 -6.10 9.81
CA VAL A 600 -21.22 -5.31 9.22
C VAL A 600 -20.59 -4.14 8.49
N LYS A 601 -20.99 -3.94 7.24
CA LYS A 601 -20.65 -2.77 6.42
C LYS A 601 -21.92 -1.97 6.17
N THR A 602 -21.84 -0.66 6.35
CA THR A 602 -22.99 0.21 6.20
C THR A 602 -22.66 1.44 5.38
N GLU A 603 -23.65 1.87 4.61
CA GLU A 603 -23.70 3.15 3.92
C GLU A 603 -24.81 3.98 4.55
N LEU A 604 -24.45 5.08 5.18
CA LEU A 604 -25.36 5.93 5.95
C LEU A 604 -25.61 7.27 5.24
N PHE A 605 -26.73 7.90 5.53
CA PHE A 605 -27.08 9.24 5.03
C PHE A 605 -26.98 9.37 3.51
N GLY A 606 -27.60 8.45 2.77
CA GLY A 606 -27.55 8.44 1.31
C GLY A 606 -26.16 8.19 0.75
N LYS A 607 -25.38 7.31 1.39
CA LYS A 607 -23.99 6.97 1.05
C LYS A 607 -22.98 8.10 1.26
N MET A 608 -23.30 9.08 2.10
CA MET A 608 -22.36 10.14 2.47
C MET A 608 -21.35 9.67 3.51
N LEU A 609 -21.69 8.63 4.29
CA LEU A 609 -20.84 8.08 5.34
C LEU A 609 -20.84 6.57 5.26
N SER A 610 -19.66 5.97 5.10
CA SER A 610 -19.44 4.53 5.20
C SER A 610 -18.94 4.19 6.60
N ALA A 611 -19.52 3.18 7.26
CA ALA A 611 -19.06 2.68 8.56
C ALA A 611 -19.04 1.14 8.55
N ASN A 612 -17.94 0.57 9.00
CA ASN A 612 -17.74 -0.87 9.05
C ASN A 612 -17.28 -1.30 10.45
N ILE A 613 -17.79 -2.42 10.91
CA ILE A 613 -17.35 -3.09 12.15
C ILE A 613 -16.97 -4.51 11.77
N THR A 614 -15.80 -4.97 12.22
CA THR A 614 -15.30 -6.31 11.94
C THR A 614 -14.70 -6.92 13.20
N ALA A 615 -15.17 -8.09 13.57
CA ALA A 615 -14.57 -8.94 14.59
C ALA A 615 -13.82 -10.09 13.91
N TYR A 616 -12.66 -10.47 14.46
CA TYR A 616 -11.85 -11.56 13.91
C TYR A 616 -11.19 -12.40 14.98
N GLN A 617 -10.89 -13.64 14.61
CA GLN A 617 -10.01 -14.54 15.33
C GLN A 617 -9.07 -15.22 14.33
N ILE A 618 -7.79 -15.22 14.63
CA ILE A 618 -6.72 -15.86 13.84
C ILE A 618 -6.01 -16.85 14.77
N VAL A 619 -5.91 -18.10 14.36
CA VAL A 619 -5.20 -19.16 15.09
C VAL A 619 -4.07 -19.64 14.19
N ASN A 620 -2.82 -19.39 14.60
CA ASN A 620 -1.64 -19.91 13.92
C ASN A 620 -1.11 -21.10 14.72
N SER A 621 -1.37 -22.28 14.22
CA SER A 621 -1.06 -23.57 14.86
C SER A 621 0.14 -24.26 14.21
N ASN A 622 0.65 -25.30 14.84
CA ASN A 622 1.80 -26.08 14.37
C ASN A 622 3.07 -25.24 14.16
N LEU A 623 3.26 -24.23 15.01
CA LEU A 623 4.49 -23.44 14.99
C LEU A 623 5.65 -24.31 15.45
N ALA A 624 6.70 -24.40 14.65
CA ALA A 624 7.92 -25.11 14.98
C ALA A 624 8.65 -24.42 16.14
N GLN A 625 8.80 -25.12 17.23
CA GLN A 625 9.57 -24.73 18.41
C GLN A 625 10.68 -25.76 18.66
N MET A 626 11.77 -25.34 19.28
CA MET A 626 12.86 -26.27 19.63
C MET A 626 12.29 -27.41 20.46
N SER A 627 12.57 -28.64 20.05
CA SER A 627 12.16 -29.84 20.80
C SER A 627 12.85 -29.84 22.16
N LEU A 628 12.15 -30.31 23.19
CA LEU A 628 12.70 -30.41 24.56
C LEU A 628 13.72 -31.52 24.66
N THR A 629 13.55 -32.59 23.90
CA THR A 629 14.39 -33.78 23.93
C THR A 629 14.95 -34.13 22.54
N ASP A 630 16.10 -34.77 22.51
CA ASP A 630 16.65 -35.42 21.29
C ASP A 630 15.98 -36.80 21.06
N ALA A 631 16.43 -37.50 20.01
CA ALA A 631 15.90 -38.83 19.67
C ALA A 631 16.12 -39.91 20.74
N ASN A 632 17.05 -39.67 21.68
CA ASN A 632 17.37 -40.59 22.77
C ASN A 632 16.66 -40.18 24.10
N GLY A 633 15.83 -39.16 24.08
CA GLY A 633 15.14 -38.64 25.26
C GLY A 633 15.97 -37.72 26.16
N ASN A 634 17.22 -37.35 25.75
CA ASN A 634 18.05 -36.41 26.47
C ASN A 634 17.63 -34.96 26.13
N SER A 635 18.01 -34.02 26.97
CA SER A 635 17.78 -32.58 26.72
C SER A 635 18.36 -32.16 25.38
N ASN A 636 17.53 -31.61 24.50
CA ASN A 636 17.95 -31.18 23.17
C ASN A 636 18.69 -29.83 23.25
N ASN A 637 19.91 -29.79 22.72
CA ASN A 637 20.70 -28.58 22.55
C ASN A 637 20.87 -28.16 21.07
N ASN A 638 20.23 -28.87 20.14
CA ASN A 638 20.26 -28.55 18.71
C ASN A 638 19.03 -27.75 18.30
N ALA A 639 19.19 -26.48 17.96
CA ALA A 639 18.12 -25.60 17.55
C ALA A 639 17.43 -26.02 16.22
N ASN A 640 18.03 -26.92 15.44
CA ASN A 640 17.43 -27.46 14.22
C ASN A 640 16.47 -28.61 14.51
N ILE A 641 16.57 -29.27 15.66
CA ILE A 641 15.62 -30.30 16.10
C ILE A 641 14.44 -29.61 16.77
N LYS A 642 13.28 -29.74 16.17
CA LYS A 642 12.07 -29.01 16.56
C LYS A 642 10.86 -29.93 16.62
N GLU A 643 9.82 -29.43 17.26
CA GLU A 643 8.48 -30.04 17.30
C GLU A 643 7.41 -28.99 17.00
N LEU A 644 6.24 -29.44 16.56
CA LEU A 644 5.12 -28.55 16.21
C LEU A 644 4.27 -28.23 17.45
N ALA A 645 4.90 -27.65 18.48
CA ALA A 645 4.32 -27.43 19.81
C ALA A 645 3.70 -26.03 19.98
N GLY A 646 3.94 -25.11 19.06
CA GLY A 646 3.52 -23.71 19.20
C GLY A 646 2.16 -23.42 18.59
N GLU A 647 1.40 -22.56 19.28
CA GLU A 647 0.18 -21.94 18.75
C GLU A 647 0.07 -20.50 19.27
N VAL A 648 -0.28 -19.61 18.35
CA VAL A 648 -0.55 -18.19 18.65
C VAL A 648 -1.94 -17.84 18.19
N THR A 649 -2.74 -17.28 19.10
CA THR A 649 -4.08 -16.78 18.78
C THR A 649 -4.12 -15.27 18.86
N SER A 650 -4.65 -14.65 17.81
CA SER A 650 -4.97 -13.22 17.74
C SER A 650 -6.47 -13.02 17.64
N LYS A 651 -7.02 -12.15 18.47
CA LYS A 651 -8.45 -11.77 18.48
C LYS A 651 -8.57 -10.26 18.46
N GLY A 652 -9.55 -9.75 17.75
CA GLY A 652 -9.72 -8.31 17.70
C GLY A 652 -11.06 -7.82 17.17
N LEU A 653 -11.25 -6.53 17.37
CA LEU A 653 -12.40 -5.76 16.87
C LEU A 653 -11.87 -4.53 16.16
N GLU A 654 -12.36 -4.27 14.97
CA GLU A 654 -12.00 -3.13 14.14
C GLU A 654 -13.24 -2.31 13.79
N PHE A 655 -13.09 -1.00 13.84
CA PHE A 655 -14.09 -0.03 13.41
C PHE A 655 -13.46 0.91 12.39
N ASP A 656 -14.06 1.03 11.22
CA ASP A 656 -13.63 1.90 10.12
C ASP A 656 -14.76 2.88 9.76
N LEU A 657 -14.41 4.14 9.57
CA LEU A 657 -15.34 5.21 9.20
C LEU A 657 -14.71 6.08 8.11
N MET A 658 -15.48 6.40 7.07
CA MET A 658 -15.06 7.32 6.01
C MET A 658 -16.24 8.08 5.43
N SER A 659 -16.14 9.41 5.34
CA SER A 659 -17.15 10.21 4.65
C SER A 659 -16.75 10.50 3.20
N LYS A 660 -17.75 10.70 2.35
CA LYS A 660 -17.61 11.52 1.15
C LYS A 660 -17.49 13.00 1.57
N PRO A 661 -17.06 13.89 0.69
CA PRO A 661 -17.07 15.32 1.02
C PRO A 661 -18.50 15.82 1.33
N ILE A 662 -18.69 16.37 2.52
CA ILE A 662 -19.95 16.94 3.00
C ILE A 662 -19.70 18.43 3.24
N HIS A 663 -20.28 19.32 2.42
CA HIS A 663 -20.04 20.77 2.50
C HIS A 663 -18.55 21.14 2.63
N GLY A 664 -17.68 20.47 1.87
CA GLY A 664 -16.23 20.67 1.91
C GLY A 664 -15.47 19.85 2.95
N PHE A 665 -16.14 19.28 3.95
CA PHE A 665 -15.52 18.41 4.95
C PHE A 665 -15.36 16.98 4.42
N SER A 666 -14.23 16.34 4.73
CA SER A 666 -13.99 14.91 4.56
C SER A 666 -13.43 14.34 5.85
N PHE A 667 -13.91 13.18 6.24
CA PHE A 667 -13.54 12.52 7.48
C PHE A 667 -13.09 11.09 7.21
N ILE A 668 -12.01 10.66 7.87
CA ILE A 668 -11.56 9.26 7.95
C ILE A 668 -11.29 9.00 9.43
N GLY A 669 -11.74 7.85 9.93
CA GLY A 669 -11.45 7.47 11.30
C GLY A 669 -11.52 5.96 11.46
N GLY A 670 -10.83 5.47 12.47
CA GLY A 670 -10.84 4.06 12.80
C GLY A 670 -10.26 3.78 14.16
N TYR A 671 -10.66 2.65 14.70
CA TYR A 671 -10.16 2.11 15.95
C TYR A 671 -10.00 0.59 15.81
N SER A 672 -8.94 0.06 16.38
CA SER A 672 -8.71 -1.37 16.45
C SER A 672 -8.27 -1.77 17.86
N PHE A 673 -8.90 -2.82 18.36
CA PHE A 673 -8.48 -3.59 19.50
C PHE A 673 -7.91 -4.93 19.02
N ASN A 674 -6.72 -5.31 19.49
CA ASN A 674 -6.04 -6.56 19.18
C ASN A 674 -5.44 -7.19 20.42
N GLU A 675 -5.69 -8.46 20.64
CA GLU A 675 -5.03 -9.26 21.64
C GLU A 675 -4.39 -10.49 20.99
N THR A 676 -3.05 -10.57 21.00
CA THR A 676 -2.28 -11.68 20.43
C THR A 676 -1.43 -12.34 21.52
N LYS A 677 -1.63 -13.65 21.73
CA LYS A 677 -1.02 -14.44 22.80
C LYS A 677 -0.56 -15.81 22.32
N TYR A 678 0.43 -16.37 23.01
CA TYR A 678 0.73 -17.80 22.91
C TYR A 678 -0.39 -18.59 23.59
N THR A 679 -1.07 -19.46 22.85
CA THR A 679 -2.11 -20.36 23.35
C THR A 679 -1.61 -21.77 23.58
N LYS A 680 -0.55 -22.19 22.85
CA LYS A 680 0.25 -23.38 23.15
C LYS A 680 1.72 -23.06 22.93
N SER A 681 2.59 -23.58 23.79
CA SER A 681 4.04 -23.47 23.64
C SER A 681 4.76 -24.42 24.62
N ASN A 682 5.84 -25.02 24.13
CA ASN A 682 6.83 -25.68 24.99
C ASN A 682 7.99 -24.74 25.35
N THR A 683 8.09 -23.61 24.66
CA THR A 683 9.22 -22.63 24.80
C THR A 683 8.83 -21.40 25.60
N TYR A 684 7.64 -20.85 25.38
CA TYR A 684 7.16 -19.61 26.00
C TYR A 684 6.02 -19.87 26.98
N VAL A 685 5.85 -18.97 27.94
CA VAL A 685 4.74 -19.04 28.88
C VAL A 685 3.41 -18.88 28.15
N VAL A 686 2.54 -19.85 28.28
CA VAL A 686 1.19 -19.81 27.71
C VAL A 686 0.41 -18.63 28.32
N GLY A 687 -0.32 -17.88 27.50
CA GLY A 687 -1.01 -16.65 27.87
C GLY A 687 -0.15 -15.39 27.79
N SER A 688 1.18 -15.50 27.57
CA SER A 688 2.03 -14.33 27.39
C SER A 688 1.72 -13.63 26.05
N LYS A 689 1.77 -12.29 26.05
CA LYS A 689 1.52 -11.46 24.85
C LYS A 689 2.64 -11.64 23.84
N LEU A 690 2.27 -11.61 22.57
CA LEU A 690 3.24 -11.56 21.49
C LEU A 690 3.85 -10.14 21.43
N ARG A 691 5.19 -10.09 21.33
CA ARG A 691 5.94 -8.83 21.31
C ARG A 691 5.58 -7.93 20.13
N TYR A 692 5.86 -6.64 20.24
CA TYR A 692 5.76 -5.57 19.23
C TYR A 692 4.33 -5.16 18.85
N ASN A 693 3.33 -5.85 19.37
CA ASN A 693 1.93 -5.63 18.99
C ASN A 693 1.23 -4.68 19.96
N PRO A 694 0.75 -3.52 19.49
CA PRO A 694 -0.10 -2.66 20.29
C PRO A 694 -1.46 -3.33 20.47
N GLN A 695 -2.03 -3.20 21.67
CA GLN A 695 -3.37 -3.66 21.95
C GLN A 695 -4.44 -2.73 21.37
N HIS A 696 -4.12 -1.45 21.28
CA HIS A 696 -5.01 -0.42 20.78
C HIS A 696 -4.32 0.40 19.69
N THR A 697 -5.00 0.64 18.60
CA THR A 697 -4.62 1.65 17.59
C THR A 697 -5.84 2.46 17.21
N ALA A 698 -5.63 3.75 16.93
CA ALA A 698 -6.70 4.61 16.43
C ALA A 698 -6.16 5.62 15.42
N ASN A 699 -7.01 6.04 14.53
CA ASN A 699 -6.72 7.14 13.62
C ASN A 699 -7.94 8.01 13.41
N ALA A 700 -7.72 9.29 13.18
CA ALA A 700 -8.76 10.22 12.77
C ALA A 700 -8.17 11.31 11.91
N SER A 701 -8.76 11.59 10.77
CA SER A 701 -8.39 12.75 9.96
C SER A 701 -9.61 13.53 9.52
N ILE A 702 -9.50 14.83 9.59
CA ILE A 702 -10.53 15.78 9.15
C ILE A 702 -9.88 16.71 8.15
N TYR A 703 -10.47 16.81 6.99
CA TYR A 703 -10.05 17.71 5.92
C TYR A 703 -11.19 18.63 5.53
N TYR A 704 -10.87 19.91 5.32
CA TYR A 704 -11.78 20.89 4.77
C TYR A 704 -11.25 21.47 3.47
N ASN A 705 -12.05 21.48 2.42
CA ASN A 705 -11.78 22.14 1.15
C ASN A 705 -12.67 23.38 1.03
N PHE A 706 -12.05 24.53 0.89
CA PHE A 706 -12.73 25.79 0.63
C PHE A 706 -13.10 25.85 -0.86
N ASN A 707 -14.11 25.09 -1.27
CA ASN A 707 -14.50 24.97 -2.68
C ASN A 707 -15.32 26.15 -3.17
N ASP A 708 -15.89 26.94 -2.25
CA ASP A 708 -16.89 27.95 -2.57
C ASP A 708 -16.29 29.36 -2.60
N ARG A 709 -17.11 30.26 -3.04
CA ARG A 709 -16.89 31.64 -3.45
C ARG A 709 -16.11 32.44 -2.42
N GLY A 710 -15.14 33.22 -2.86
CA GLY A 710 -14.38 34.13 -2.03
C GLY A 710 -12.88 34.02 -2.17
N PHE A 711 -12.15 34.76 -1.37
CA PHE A 711 -10.67 34.80 -1.40
C PHE A 711 -10.00 33.48 -0.93
N LEU A 712 -10.74 32.60 -0.23
CA LEU A 712 -10.26 31.28 0.21
C LEU A 712 -10.47 30.15 -0.81
N LYS A 713 -11.03 30.46 -1.99
CA LYS A 713 -11.21 29.45 -3.04
C LYS A 713 -9.85 28.83 -3.41
N GLY A 714 -9.79 27.49 -3.35
CA GLY A 714 -8.56 26.73 -3.62
C GLY A 714 -7.74 26.39 -2.37
N PHE A 715 -8.09 26.94 -1.20
CA PHE A 715 -7.51 26.50 0.06
C PHE A 715 -8.07 25.16 0.50
N ASN A 716 -7.24 24.40 1.16
CA ASN A 716 -7.62 23.21 1.91
C ASN A 716 -6.78 23.12 3.17
N ALA A 717 -7.35 22.57 4.22
CA ALA A 717 -6.63 22.33 5.48
C ALA A 717 -7.11 21.02 6.09
N GLY A 718 -6.25 20.35 6.83
CA GLY A 718 -6.59 19.12 7.49
C GLY A 718 -5.68 18.79 8.65
N ILE A 719 -6.23 18.00 9.56
CA ILE A 719 -5.51 17.43 10.68
C ILE A 719 -5.66 15.92 10.65
N LEU A 720 -4.58 15.21 10.94
CA LEU A 720 -4.53 13.77 11.10
C LEU A 720 -4.02 13.48 12.51
N GLY A 721 -4.78 12.69 13.28
CA GLY A 721 -4.36 12.12 14.55
C GLY A 721 -4.16 10.62 14.39
N TYR A 722 -3.09 10.09 14.98
CA TYR A 722 -2.75 8.67 14.96
C TYR A 722 -2.27 8.24 16.34
N TYR A 723 -2.87 7.19 16.87
CA TYR A 723 -2.56 6.61 18.16
C TYR A 723 -2.06 5.18 18.02
N VAL A 724 -0.99 4.87 18.70
CA VAL A 724 -0.45 3.51 18.88
C VAL A 724 -0.28 3.27 20.37
N GLY A 725 -0.99 2.26 20.87
CA GLY A 725 -0.96 1.88 22.26
C GLY A 725 0.39 1.31 22.73
N GLU A 726 0.47 1.05 24.02
CA GLU A 726 1.64 0.42 24.64
C GLU A 726 1.97 -0.91 23.97
N ARG A 727 3.25 -1.18 23.83
CA ARG A 727 3.82 -2.42 23.30
C ARG A 727 4.91 -2.93 24.22
N VAL A 728 5.34 -4.15 23.99
CA VAL A 728 6.50 -4.70 24.65
C VAL A 728 7.53 -5.18 23.62
N ALA A 729 8.78 -4.93 23.89
CA ALA A 729 9.95 -5.50 23.23
C ALA A 729 10.73 -6.37 24.24
N GLY A 730 12.00 -6.62 23.99
CA GLY A 730 12.81 -7.48 24.85
C GLY A 730 12.57 -8.95 24.58
N ARG A 731 12.68 -9.80 25.57
CA ARG A 731 12.52 -11.25 25.44
C ARG A 731 11.19 -11.72 25.99
N SER A 732 10.51 -12.59 25.28
CA SER A 732 9.39 -13.36 25.85
C SER A 732 9.91 -14.33 26.90
N THR A 733 9.15 -14.47 27.99
CA THR A 733 9.51 -15.39 29.08
C THR A 733 9.52 -16.83 28.60
N ARG A 734 10.62 -17.53 28.75
CA ARG A 734 10.80 -18.91 28.34
C ARG A 734 10.59 -19.85 29.53
N VAL A 735 9.83 -20.91 29.29
CA VAL A 735 9.47 -21.88 30.37
C VAL A 735 10.70 -22.58 30.95
N GLN A 736 11.69 -22.86 30.11
CA GLN A 736 12.82 -23.73 30.47
C GLN A 736 14.11 -23.03 30.82
N VAL A 737 14.14 -21.70 30.84
CA VAL A 737 15.32 -20.97 31.24
C VAL A 737 15.20 -20.66 32.71
N PRO A 738 16.00 -21.31 33.59
CA PRO A 738 16.00 -21.02 35.01
C PRO A 738 16.27 -19.52 35.23
N ASN A 739 15.47 -18.88 36.05
CA ASN A 739 15.59 -17.45 36.39
C ASN A 739 15.42 -16.53 35.16
N ASP A 740 14.72 -17.00 34.10
CA ASP A 740 14.31 -16.13 32.99
C ASP A 740 13.26 -15.15 33.55
N THR A 741 13.73 -14.18 34.28
CA THR A 741 12.88 -13.08 34.73
C THR A 741 12.32 -12.38 33.48
N TYR A 742 11.14 -11.81 33.61
CA TYR A 742 10.50 -11.02 32.57
C TYR A 742 11.47 -9.94 32.07
N LYS A 743 12.12 -10.23 30.96
CA LYS A 743 13.01 -9.30 30.28
C LYS A 743 12.23 -8.57 29.19
N LEU A 744 10.99 -8.20 29.50
CA LEU A 744 10.15 -7.39 28.64
C LEU A 744 10.54 -5.93 28.83
N MET A 745 10.69 -5.25 27.72
CA MET A 745 10.98 -3.83 27.65
C MET A 745 9.69 -3.10 27.22
N PRO A 746 9.07 -2.31 28.10
CA PRO A 746 7.88 -1.55 27.74
C PRO A 746 8.24 -0.44 26.76
N ILE A 747 7.46 -0.32 25.70
CA ILE A 747 7.52 0.76 24.72
C ILE A 747 6.29 1.62 24.92
N PRO A 748 6.45 2.91 25.27
CA PRO A 748 5.34 3.79 25.57
C PRO A 748 4.42 3.97 24.36
N ASP A 749 3.15 4.18 24.63
CA ASP A 749 2.17 4.63 23.66
C ASP A 749 2.47 6.05 23.17
N TYR A 750 1.83 6.45 22.10
CA TYR A 750 1.94 7.82 21.60
C TYR A 750 0.74 8.24 20.76
N PHE A 751 0.48 9.54 20.81
CA PHE A 751 -0.38 10.24 19.88
C PHE A 751 0.47 11.09 18.96
N GLN A 752 0.37 10.89 17.67
CA GLN A 752 0.96 11.77 16.68
C GLN A 752 -0.14 12.58 16.01
N PHE A 753 0.06 13.89 15.94
CA PHE A 753 -0.81 14.79 15.18
C PHE A 753 -0.02 15.47 14.09
N ASP A 754 -0.58 15.43 12.89
CA ASP A 754 -0.04 16.10 11.70
C ASP A 754 -1.06 17.12 11.21
N PHE A 755 -0.60 18.29 10.83
CA PHE A 755 -1.40 19.33 10.21
C PHE A 755 -0.93 19.56 8.78
N SER A 756 -1.85 19.72 7.85
CA SER A 756 -1.54 20.08 6.47
C SER A 756 -2.43 21.20 5.98
N VAL A 757 -1.88 22.06 5.16
CA VAL A 757 -2.56 23.15 4.48
C VAL A 757 -2.11 23.18 3.02
N GLY A 758 -3.03 23.46 2.12
CA GLY A 758 -2.76 23.57 0.70
C GLY A 758 -3.49 24.74 0.07
N TYR A 759 -2.91 25.29 -0.96
CA TYR A 759 -3.52 26.29 -1.82
C TYR A 759 -3.29 25.93 -3.27
N THR A 760 -4.35 25.85 -4.06
CA THR A 760 -4.28 25.60 -5.50
C THR A 760 -4.84 26.78 -6.26
N PHE A 761 -4.00 27.39 -7.09
CA PHE A 761 -4.34 28.49 -7.97
C PHE A 761 -4.01 28.11 -9.41
N HIS A 762 -5.04 27.91 -10.23
CA HIS A 762 -4.91 27.36 -11.58
C HIS A 762 -4.10 26.05 -11.62
N GLN A 763 -2.93 26.09 -12.23
CA GLN A 763 -2.03 24.93 -12.36
C GLN A 763 -1.04 24.81 -11.20
N LEU A 764 -0.86 25.86 -10.38
CA LEU A 764 0.08 25.88 -9.28
C LEU A 764 -0.60 25.41 -7.99
N SER A 765 0.03 24.49 -7.29
CA SER A 765 -0.35 24.05 -5.95
C SER A 765 0.80 24.23 -4.98
N LEU A 766 0.53 24.88 -3.85
CA LEU A 766 1.44 24.95 -2.71
C LEU A 766 0.83 24.18 -1.55
N ARG A 767 1.62 23.31 -0.92
CA ARG A 767 1.16 22.49 0.21
C ARG A 767 2.22 22.52 1.30
N ALA A 768 1.81 22.69 2.55
CA ALA A 768 2.67 22.59 3.71
C ALA A 768 2.15 21.51 4.65
N LYS A 769 3.05 20.77 5.29
CA LYS A 769 2.76 19.76 6.32
C LYS A 769 3.64 20.02 7.54
N LEU A 770 3.03 20.01 8.71
CA LEU A 770 3.69 19.99 10.01
C LEU A 770 3.39 18.63 10.64
N SER A 771 4.39 17.78 10.71
CA SER A 771 4.28 16.42 11.28
C SER A 771 4.68 16.41 12.74
N ASN A 772 4.07 15.52 13.52
CA ASN A 772 4.31 15.37 14.96
C ASN A 772 4.30 16.72 15.69
N ILE A 773 3.18 17.45 15.60
CA ILE A 773 3.02 18.82 16.09
C ILE A 773 3.46 18.99 17.54
N PHE A 774 3.13 18.00 18.39
CA PHE A 774 3.42 18.03 19.82
C PHE A 774 4.80 17.47 20.16
N ASN A 775 5.62 17.12 19.16
CA ASN A 775 6.96 16.59 19.35
C ASN A 775 7.02 15.34 20.25
N GLN A 776 6.01 14.49 20.17
CA GLN A 776 5.93 13.26 20.94
C GLN A 776 7.15 12.36 20.71
N LEU A 777 7.59 11.67 21.76
CA LEU A 777 8.65 10.69 21.70
C LEU A 777 8.04 9.30 21.99
N SER A 778 8.33 8.37 21.13
CA SER A 778 8.15 6.94 21.28
C SER A 778 9.14 6.25 20.36
N TYR A 779 9.03 4.94 20.20
CA TYR A 779 10.08 4.17 19.53
C TYR A 779 9.47 3.11 18.61
N TYR A 780 10.14 2.86 17.49
CA TYR A 780 9.99 1.66 16.70
C TYR A 780 10.98 0.62 17.17
N VAL A 781 10.61 -0.64 17.15
CA VAL A 781 11.45 -1.73 17.65
C VAL A 781 11.82 -2.64 16.48
N HIS A 782 13.11 -2.78 16.21
CA HIS A 782 13.60 -3.66 15.15
C HIS A 782 13.70 -5.13 15.63
N ASP A 783 14.19 -5.31 16.85
CA ASP A 783 14.38 -6.62 17.48
C ASP A 783 14.26 -6.52 19.01
N ASP A 784 14.80 -7.48 19.71
CA ASP A 784 14.67 -7.55 21.16
C ASP A 784 15.19 -6.32 21.90
N ASN A 785 16.23 -5.65 21.37
CA ASN A 785 16.96 -4.62 22.08
C ASN A 785 17.37 -3.41 21.23
N SER A 786 17.04 -3.39 19.94
CA SER A 786 17.33 -2.28 19.05
C SER A 786 16.07 -1.48 18.79
N ILE A 787 16.09 -0.23 19.20
CA ILE A 787 14.92 0.66 19.13
C ILE A 787 15.28 1.97 18.45
N ASN A 788 14.41 2.40 17.54
CA ASN A 788 14.58 3.65 16.79
C ASN A 788 13.57 4.68 17.30
N PRO A 789 14.00 5.87 17.75
CA PRO A 789 13.05 6.91 18.13
C PRO A 789 12.25 7.37 16.92
N ILE A 790 10.96 7.65 17.12
CA ILE A 790 10.12 8.25 16.07
C ILE A 790 10.61 9.66 15.76
N ALA A 791 10.35 10.13 14.55
CA ALA A 791 10.77 11.45 14.11
C ALA A 791 10.18 12.58 15.00
N PRO A 792 10.96 13.63 15.33
CA PRO A 792 10.47 14.82 16.03
C PRO A 792 9.52 15.61 15.13
N ARG A 793 9.05 16.75 15.62
CA ARG A 793 8.30 17.71 14.82
C ARG A 793 9.09 18.13 13.58
N GLN A 794 8.45 18.05 12.41
CA GLN A 794 9.05 18.36 11.12
C GLN A 794 8.09 19.20 10.27
N ILE A 795 8.64 20.08 9.46
CA ILE A 795 7.89 20.82 8.45
C ILE A 795 8.36 20.43 7.06
N SER A 796 7.43 20.34 6.12
CA SER A 796 7.75 20.25 4.69
C SER A 796 6.80 21.10 3.86
N VAL A 797 7.32 21.65 2.75
CA VAL A 797 6.55 22.43 1.78
C VAL A 797 6.75 21.79 0.41
N THR A 798 5.67 21.65 -0.33
CA THR A 798 5.67 21.15 -1.71
C THR A 798 5.07 22.18 -2.63
N ALA A 799 5.81 22.59 -3.66
CA ALA A 799 5.29 23.32 -4.81
C ALA A 799 5.09 22.35 -5.97
N ALA A 800 3.94 22.41 -6.63
CA ALA A 800 3.64 21.54 -7.77
C ALA A 800 2.94 22.34 -8.87
N VAL A 801 3.32 22.09 -10.12
CA VAL A 801 2.71 22.68 -11.31
C VAL A 801 2.14 21.56 -12.17
N LYS A 802 0.84 21.62 -12.47
CA LYS A 802 0.17 20.71 -13.43
C LYS A 802 0.41 21.23 -14.85
N LEU A 803 0.71 20.30 -15.76
CA LEU A 803 1.02 20.55 -17.17
C LEU A 803 -0.20 20.25 -18.05
#